data_6ec965a7ad31176a12afcda593ed75d7
#
_entry.id   6ec965a7ad31176a12afcda593ed75d7
#
_cell.length_a   1.000
_cell.length_b   1.000
_cell.length_c   1.000
_cell.angle_alpha   90.00
_cell.angle_beta   90.00
_cell.angle_gamma   90.00
#
_symmetry.space_group_name_H-M   'P 1'
#
loop_
_entity.id
_entity.type
_entity.pdbx_description
1 polymer ?
#
loop_
_entity_poly.entity_id
_entity_poly.type
_entity_poly.pdbx_seq_one_letter_code
_entity_poly.pdbx_strand_id
1 'polypeptide(L)'
;MKTSIQMLKVGLFASSALFALSGTAHAEAPAATAATAPSGEIIVTANRRDQSLQDVPMTLQALSADSLSKLNVSTFNDLLKYTPNVTFGNNGPGQGVIFMRGLSAGMGATQSAATISPFPNVALYLDDQSMQFPGHNADVYVADIERVEVLEGPQGTLFGGGAEAGAVRYITAKPKLDKFEGKMEGSFGGTAGGAANASFNAMINIPIIQDKLALRAVFYDDHHGGYINNVYSTFTRMNTDLGNSMLGTPANTNGVGFQTLPASAQSNNGQYDNANMVQKNANPLEYVGGRVELAWAVAPDWDVLLTESFQSQNARGSFATQSYSYDYQPIPGMSSTLFEPNYNDDKYWNTAWTVNGKVGDFKVVYTGSYMSRHIQSQGDYTNYARATYGTFYQCTGGTGYDHYWNSGKTHCYAPNAYWTDQVKTTHQSHEFRVTSPEGKRLRAIVGAYYEKFRVEDDNDWAYRTIPGCTASTLASDCVGSVSPIAGSTVNIPGQRNPAVAFGEDTQRGYQQVAFFGSVDFDILPTLTLTGGTRYFDYTEFETGSQYGSFTPACYQALTCDEGVNINGNNDHVKYTGFKSRGVLSWKPQPRTLVYALFSQGFRPGGFNRSGPSDGSSDDVAKSADGTYKQFAKPNGYTPDSLTNWEIGFKTDLLNHKVQFNMSAYYMIWKDAQLLYFNPAAGFGNTAFATNGPSYHIKGVEAQVVARPINGLSIQGSATYNDSKQSSSPCFQENIGPAADIGQCIKTLYNSANPAVPLTAASPFGTVGSTTPFSPHVQANARARYEFAGKADMNWFVAGGVTYTSSMYNEPSSYPSGDVADGISSFAGPNGTVIPGSTLLRYKMSGYALLDASFGFSRENWTFTVFGENLTNNHASTNTSSAEFIKTEIPVRPLVYGVKVSTKF
;
A
#
# COMPACT_ATOMS: atom_id res chain seq x y z
N MET A 1 23.04 -19.42 -15.39
CA MET A 1 23.25 -20.87 -15.56
C MET A 1 23.10 -21.72 -14.28
N LYS A 2 22.89 -21.12 -13.11
CA LYS A 2 22.55 -21.84 -11.85
C LYS A 2 21.06 -21.85 -11.49
N THR A 3 20.26 -21.02 -12.12
CA THR A 3 18.81 -20.90 -11.91
C THR A 3 17.97 -21.92 -12.68
N SER A 4 18.51 -22.49 -13.75
CA SER A 4 17.79 -23.47 -14.59
C SER A 4 17.79 -24.91 -14.04
N ILE A 5 18.55 -25.19 -12.98
CA ILE A 5 18.66 -26.55 -12.41
C ILE A 5 17.69 -26.77 -11.24
N GLN A 6 17.18 -25.70 -10.61
CA GLN A 6 16.17 -25.83 -9.55
C GLN A 6 14.75 -26.07 -10.06
N MET A 7 14.40 -25.55 -11.25
CA MET A 7 13.07 -25.81 -11.86
C MET A 7 12.88 -27.25 -12.32
N LEU A 8 13.95 -27.97 -12.62
CA LEU A 8 13.84 -29.38 -13.07
C LEU A 8 13.58 -30.38 -11.94
N LYS A 9 13.78 -29.99 -10.68
CA LYS A 9 13.51 -30.88 -9.52
C LYS A 9 12.12 -30.81 -8.98
N VAL A 10 11.35 -29.76 -9.27
CA VAL A 10 9.93 -29.66 -8.87
C VAL A 10 9.01 -30.32 -9.90
N GLY A 11 9.41 -30.35 -11.17
CA GLY A 11 8.63 -31.00 -12.24
C GLY A 11 8.57 -32.54 -12.18
N LEU A 12 9.50 -33.20 -11.45
CA LEU A 12 9.53 -34.69 -11.39
C LEU A 12 8.70 -35.32 -10.27
N PHE A 13 8.23 -34.52 -9.28
CA PHE A 13 7.35 -35.04 -8.23
C PHE A 13 5.85 -34.92 -8.55
N ALA A 14 5.46 -34.15 -9.56
CA ALA A 14 4.07 -34.01 -9.99
C ALA A 14 3.60 -35.09 -10.97
N SER A 15 4.52 -35.81 -11.62
CA SER A 15 4.18 -36.80 -12.66
C SER A 15 4.00 -38.22 -12.16
N SER A 16 4.29 -38.53 -10.90
CA SER A 16 4.14 -39.89 -10.36
C SER A 16 2.88 -40.13 -9.53
N ALA A 17 2.01 -39.13 -9.33
CA ALA A 17 0.77 -39.27 -8.54
C ALA A 17 -0.51 -39.49 -9.38
N LEU A 18 -0.42 -39.54 -10.72
CA LEU A 18 -1.60 -39.53 -11.60
C LEU A 18 -2.02 -40.93 -12.16
N PHE A 19 -1.42 -42.02 -11.71
CA PHE A 19 -1.65 -43.34 -12.34
C PHE A 19 -2.21 -44.44 -11.45
N ALA A 20 -2.91 -44.13 -10.36
CA ALA A 20 -3.54 -45.17 -9.57
C ALA A 20 -4.85 -44.72 -8.91
N LEU A 21 -5.95 -44.56 -9.69
CA LEU A 21 -7.32 -44.58 -9.13
C LEU A 21 -8.35 -44.76 -10.26
N SER A 22 -8.44 -45.98 -10.75
CA SER A 22 -9.63 -46.44 -11.45
C SER A 22 -10.25 -47.57 -10.59
N GLY A 23 -11.28 -47.20 -9.85
CA GLY A 23 -12.07 -48.13 -9.07
C GLY A 23 -13.48 -47.60 -8.87
N THR A 24 -14.42 -48.17 -9.58
CA THR A 24 -15.84 -47.88 -9.50
C THR A 24 -16.45 -48.39 -8.20
N ALA A 25 -17.21 -47.51 -7.51
CA ALA A 25 -18.26 -48.01 -6.59
C ALA A 25 -19.42 -47.00 -6.54
N HIS A 26 -20.56 -47.49 -6.94
CA HIS A 26 -21.87 -46.90 -6.71
C HIS A 26 -22.33 -47.20 -5.28
N ALA A 27 -22.79 -46.19 -4.56
CA ALA A 27 -23.80 -46.34 -3.52
C ALA A 27 -24.47 -44.99 -3.25
N GLU A 28 -25.75 -44.95 -3.54
CA GLU A 28 -26.66 -43.85 -3.21
C GLU A 28 -27.12 -43.96 -1.75
N ALA A 29 -27.09 -42.91 -0.97
CA ALA A 29 -27.75 -42.78 0.34
C ALA A 29 -28.29 -41.36 0.53
N PRO A 30 -29.40 -41.18 1.27
CA PRO A 30 -30.29 -40.02 1.09
C PRO A 30 -29.77 -38.74 1.73
N ALA A 31 -29.97 -37.66 0.98
CA ALA A 31 -29.60 -36.31 1.34
C ALA A 31 -30.39 -35.78 2.56
N ALA A 32 -29.66 -35.33 3.57
CA ALA A 32 -30.18 -34.38 4.55
C ALA A 32 -30.29 -33.00 3.89
N THR A 33 -31.50 -32.48 3.79
CA THR A 33 -31.82 -31.16 3.23
C THR A 33 -31.19 -30.05 4.09
N ALA A 34 -30.02 -29.63 3.68
CA ALA A 34 -29.56 -28.28 4.03
C ALA A 34 -30.47 -27.30 3.26
N ALA A 35 -31.08 -26.35 3.98
CA ALA A 35 -31.87 -25.29 3.38
C ALA A 35 -31.01 -24.55 2.34
N THR A 36 -31.26 -24.76 1.08
CA THR A 36 -30.64 -24.03 -0.02
C THR A 36 -31.04 -22.58 0.11
N ALA A 37 -30.07 -21.71 0.43
CA ALA A 37 -30.24 -20.27 0.31
C ALA A 37 -30.73 -19.95 -1.13
N PRO A 38 -31.64 -18.98 -1.31
CA PRO A 38 -32.08 -18.57 -2.64
C PRO A 38 -30.87 -18.24 -3.50
N SER A 39 -30.80 -18.78 -4.71
CA SER A 39 -29.68 -18.60 -5.64
C SER A 39 -29.38 -17.12 -5.86
N GLY A 40 -28.32 -16.60 -5.22
CA GLY A 40 -27.85 -15.21 -5.37
C GLY A 40 -27.68 -14.42 -4.08
N GLU A 41 -27.99 -14.97 -2.91
CA GLU A 41 -27.73 -14.31 -1.62
C GLU A 41 -26.24 -14.44 -1.24
N ILE A 42 -25.58 -13.32 -0.94
CA ILE A 42 -24.19 -13.30 -0.49
C ILE A 42 -24.18 -13.24 1.04
N ILE A 43 -23.61 -14.26 1.67
CA ILE A 43 -23.37 -14.29 3.11
C ILE A 43 -22.02 -13.62 3.39
N VAL A 44 -21.98 -12.76 4.38
CA VAL A 44 -20.80 -11.99 4.81
C VAL A 44 -20.56 -12.16 6.30
N THR A 45 -19.33 -11.89 6.74
CA THR A 45 -18.91 -11.99 8.14
C THR A 45 -18.43 -10.67 8.74
N ALA A 46 -18.91 -9.55 8.20
CA ALA A 46 -18.53 -8.20 8.58
C ALA A 46 -18.74 -7.87 10.07
N ASN A 47 -19.76 -8.45 10.72
CA ASN A 47 -20.03 -8.32 12.14
C ASN A 47 -19.50 -9.50 12.99
N ARG A 48 -18.55 -10.27 12.49
CA ARG A 48 -18.04 -11.51 13.11
C ARG A 48 -19.14 -12.57 13.29
N ARG A 49 -20.21 -12.48 12.50
CA ARG A 49 -21.34 -13.42 12.38
C ARG A 49 -21.69 -13.62 10.92
N ASP A 50 -22.20 -14.78 10.59
CA ASP A 50 -22.67 -15.07 9.23
C ASP A 50 -24.03 -14.36 9.03
N GLN A 51 -24.09 -13.39 8.14
CA GLN A 51 -25.26 -12.57 7.86
C GLN A 51 -25.45 -12.37 6.36
N SER A 52 -26.71 -12.24 5.92
CA SER A 52 -26.95 -11.76 4.55
C SER A 52 -26.40 -10.35 4.37
N LEU A 53 -25.74 -10.07 3.23
CA LEU A 53 -25.26 -8.73 2.89
C LEU A 53 -26.37 -7.66 3.00
N GLN A 54 -27.62 -8.02 2.69
CA GLN A 54 -28.77 -7.12 2.75
C GLN A 54 -29.20 -6.82 4.21
N ASP A 55 -28.82 -7.67 5.16
CA ASP A 55 -29.16 -7.53 6.57
C ASP A 55 -28.09 -6.80 7.39
N VAL A 56 -26.91 -6.57 6.84
CA VAL A 56 -25.81 -5.88 7.53
C VAL A 56 -26.03 -4.36 7.49
N PRO A 57 -26.19 -3.67 8.65
CA PRO A 57 -26.50 -2.25 8.69
C PRO A 57 -25.23 -1.37 8.62
N MET A 58 -24.53 -1.44 7.52
CA MET A 58 -23.40 -0.61 7.12
C MET A 58 -23.18 -0.69 5.61
N THR A 59 -22.42 0.23 5.05
CA THR A 59 -21.96 0.13 3.67
C THR A 59 -20.94 -0.98 3.55
N LEU A 60 -21.25 -1.95 2.70
CA LEU A 60 -20.45 -3.14 2.49
C LEU A 60 -20.60 -3.60 1.04
N GLN A 61 -19.46 -3.86 0.39
CA GLN A 61 -19.40 -4.53 -0.89
C GLN A 61 -18.85 -5.93 -0.70
N ALA A 62 -19.40 -6.91 -1.39
CA ALA A 62 -18.88 -8.26 -1.40
C ALA A 62 -18.84 -8.81 -2.83
N LEU A 63 -17.66 -9.28 -3.22
CA LEU A 63 -17.42 -9.93 -4.51
C LEU A 63 -17.21 -11.41 -4.27
N SER A 64 -18.14 -12.25 -4.74
CA SER A 64 -18.05 -13.70 -4.62
C SER A 64 -16.98 -14.29 -5.54
N ALA A 65 -16.56 -15.54 -5.28
CA ALA A 65 -15.64 -16.30 -6.14
C ALA A 65 -16.06 -16.32 -7.62
N ASP A 66 -17.35 -16.47 -7.88
CA ASP A 66 -17.91 -16.44 -9.24
C ASP A 66 -17.75 -15.04 -9.86
N SER A 67 -18.03 -13.98 -9.09
CA SER A 67 -17.82 -12.61 -9.54
C SER A 67 -16.36 -12.33 -9.83
N LEU A 68 -15.44 -12.66 -8.91
CA LEU A 68 -14.00 -12.45 -9.08
C LEU A 68 -13.47 -13.16 -10.35
N SER A 69 -13.88 -14.41 -10.58
CA SER A 69 -13.49 -15.17 -11.77
C SER A 69 -14.06 -14.58 -13.08
N LYS A 70 -15.34 -14.19 -13.08
CA LYS A 70 -16.02 -13.56 -14.23
C LYS A 70 -15.46 -12.18 -14.59
N LEU A 71 -14.88 -11.51 -13.60
CA LEU A 71 -14.30 -10.17 -13.71
C LEU A 71 -12.80 -10.17 -13.99
N ASN A 72 -12.19 -11.35 -14.03
CA ASN A 72 -10.75 -11.54 -14.17
C ASN A 72 -9.93 -10.80 -13.10
N VAL A 73 -10.42 -10.77 -11.85
CA VAL A 73 -9.73 -10.15 -10.72
C VAL A 73 -8.69 -11.12 -10.17
N SER A 74 -7.41 -10.76 -10.26
CA SER A 74 -6.28 -11.53 -9.75
C SER A 74 -5.46 -10.77 -8.70
N THR A 75 -5.50 -9.45 -8.73
CA THR A 75 -4.75 -8.57 -7.82
C THR A 75 -5.67 -7.55 -7.14
N PHE A 76 -5.12 -6.83 -6.15
CA PHE A 76 -5.84 -5.71 -5.54
C PHE A 76 -6.16 -4.58 -6.55
N ASN A 77 -5.25 -4.31 -7.48
CA ASN A 77 -5.48 -3.32 -8.53
C ASN A 77 -6.67 -3.66 -9.43
N ASP A 78 -6.91 -4.94 -9.69
CA ASP A 78 -8.09 -5.37 -10.44
C ASP A 78 -9.37 -5.19 -9.62
N LEU A 79 -9.30 -5.45 -8.31
CA LEU A 79 -10.42 -5.26 -7.38
C LEU A 79 -10.90 -3.81 -7.34
N LEU A 80 -9.97 -2.84 -7.39
CA LEU A 80 -10.28 -1.40 -7.35
C LEU A 80 -11.24 -0.96 -8.45
N LYS A 81 -11.18 -1.57 -9.63
CA LYS A 81 -12.08 -1.26 -10.75
C LYS A 81 -13.56 -1.44 -10.36
N TYR A 82 -13.81 -2.22 -9.30
CA TYR A 82 -15.14 -2.68 -8.91
C TYR A 82 -15.58 -2.19 -7.54
N THR A 83 -14.73 -1.47 -6.84
CA THR A 83 -14.96 -0.93 -5.51
C THR A 83 -14.86 0.59 -5.51
N PRO A 84 -15.89 1.33 -5.97
CA PRO A 84 -15.90 2.79 -5.91
C PRO A 84 -15.73 3.24 -4.46
N ASN A 85 -15.17 4.43 -4.27
CA ASN A 85 -14.79 5.01 -2.98
C ASN A 85 -13.52 4.41 -2.33
N VAL A 86 -12.90 3.43 -2.99
CA VAL A 86 -11.56 2.92 -2.66
C VAL A 86 -10.58 3.44 -3.69
N THR A 87 -9.50 4.03 -3.24
CA THR A 87 -8.39 4.49 -4.09
C THR A 87 -7.09 3.89 -3.59
N PHE A 88 -6.10 3.90 -4.45
CA PHE A 88 -4.81 3.30 -4.18
C PHE A 88 -3.70 4.23 -4.66
N GLY A 89 -2.93 4.74 -3.71
CA GLY A 89 -1.68 5.41 -4.03
C GLY A 89 -0.58 4.36 -4.10
N ASN A 90 0.17 4.30 -5.21
CA ASN A 90 1.24 3.31 -5.34
C ASN A 90 2.44 3.87 -6.12
N ASN A 91 3.60 3.24 -5.90
CA ASN A 91 4.84 3.46 -6.62
C ASN A 91 5.29 2.20 -7.40
N GLY A 92 4.42 1.21 -7.45
CA GLY A 92 4.63 -0.07 -8.08
C GLY A 92 4.01 -1.21 -7.28
N PRO A 93 4.06 -2.46 -7.80
CA PRO A 93 3.55 -3.64 -7.10
C PRO A 93 4.18 -3.85 -5.72
N GLY A 94 3.34 -4.11 -4.71
CA GLY A 94 3.76 -4.25 -3.32
C GLY A 94 4.19 -2.94 -2.63
N GLN A 95 4.09 -1.79 -3.31
CA GLN A 95 4.49 -0.48 -2.80
C GLN A 95 3.32 0.50 -2.79
N GLY A 96 2.22 0.11 -2.19
CA GLY A 96 1.01 0.92 -2.20
C GLY A 96 0.24 0.98 -0.89
N VAL A 97 -0.59 2.01 -0.78
CA VAL A 97 -1.46 2.29 0.35
C VAL A 97 -2.91 2.42 -0.14
N ILE A 98 -3.81 1.77 0.57
CA ILE A 98 -5.25 1.80 0.30
C ILE A 98 -5.87 2.99 1.03
N PHE A 99 -6.70 3.75 0.34
CA PHE A 99 -7.51 4.82 0.91
C PHE A 99 -9.00 4.54 0.68
N MET A 100 -9.83 4.94 1.63
CA MET A 100 -11.29 4.85 1.52
C MET A 100 -11.96 6.16 1.85
N ARG A 101 -13.06 6.48 1.14
CA ARG A 101 -13.89 7.68 1.39
C ARG A 101 -13.08 8.97 1.44
N GLY A 102 -11.97 9.03 0.70
CA GLY A 102 -11.11 10.22 0.67
C GLY A 102 -10.31 10.48 1.94
N LEU A 103 -10.18 9.51 2.85
CA LEU A 103 -9.26 9.59 3.97
C LEU A 103 -7.84 9.31 3.47
N SER A 104 -7.18 10.35 3.02
CA SER A 104 -5.79 10.29 2.57
C SER A 104 -5.04 11.54 3.02
N ALA A 105 -3.88 11.35 3.61
CA ALA A 105 -2.95 12.41 3.96
C ALA A 105 -1.74 12.49 3.00
N GLY A 106 -1.79 11.76 1.90
CA GLY A 106 -0.71 11.61 0.92
C GLY A 106 -0.08 10.23 0.92
N MET A 107 0.86 10.02 0.02
CA MET A 107 1.66 8.79 -0.03
C MET A 107 2.67 8.76 1.13
N GLY A 108 2.96 7.56 1.59
CA GLY A 108 4.13 7.29 2.43
C GLY A 108 5.43 7.29 1.61
N ALA A 109 6.56 7.13 2.30
CA ALA A 109 7.84 6.94 1.65
C ALA A 109 7.90 5.61 0.87
N THR A 110 8.77 5.54 -0.14
CA THR A 110 9.07 4.29 -0.86
C THR A 110 10.19 3.50 -0.20
N GLN A 111 11.18 4.19 0.32
CA GLN A 111 12.31 3.65 1.08
C GLN A 111 12.08 3.84 2.59
N SER A 112 12.57 2.96 3.40
CA SER A 112 12.30 2.92 4.85
C SER A 112 10.81 3.05 5.18
N ALA A 113 9.96 2.55 4.30
CA ALA A 113 8.53 2.77 4.41
C ALA A 113 7.97 2.18 5.71
N ALA A 114 8.58 1.11 6.20
CA ALA A 114 8.18 0.43 7.43
C ALA A 114 8.49 1.24 8.70
N THR A 115 9.43 2.18 8.63
CA THR A 115 9.90 2.97 9.78
C THR A 115 9.55 4.45 9.72
N ILE A 116 9.27 5.02 8.54
CA ILE A 116 8.91 6.44 8.44
C ILE A 116 7.42 6.67 8.22
N SER A 117 6.73 5.76 7.58
CA SER A 117 5.32 5.97 7.23
C SER A 117 4.40 5.66 8.41
N PRO A 118 3.35 6.45 8.61
CA PRO A 118 2.28 6.09 9.53
C PRO A 118 1.62 4.75 9.17
N PHE A 119 0.95 4.16 10.14
CA PHE A 119 0.12 2.97 9.90
C PHE A 119 -0.94 3.27 8.84
N PRO A 120 -1.27 2.32 7.93
CA PRO A 120 -2.39 2.47 7.01
C PRO A 120 -3.70 2.70 7.76
N ASN A 121 -4.60 3.49 7.18
CA ASN A 121 -5.92 3.76 7.77
C ASN A 121 -7.01 2.77 7.30
N VAL A 122 -6.69 1.89 6.36
CA VAL A 122 -7.54 0.79 5.90
C VAL A 122 -6.90 -0.53 6.30
N ALA A 123 -7.62 -1.32 7.08
CA ALA A 123 -7.16 -2.64 7.49
C ALA A 123 -7.29 -3.64 6.33
N LEU A 124 -6.29 -4.50 6.20
CA LEU A 124 -6.28 -5.60 5.24
C LEU A 124 -6.24 -6.93 5.99
N TYR A 125 -7.10 -7.88 5.60
CA TYR A 125 -7.17 -9.21 6.22
C TYR A 125 -7.14 -10.33 5.20
N LEU A 126 -6.43 -11.40 5.52
CA LEU A 126 -6.57 -12.71 4.91
C LEU A 126 -7.23 -13.63 5.94
N ASP A 127 -8.52 -13.96 5.73
CA ASP A 127 -9.41 -14.54 6.76
C ASP A 127 -9.47 -13.65 8.02
N ASP A 128 -9.04 -14.17 9.16
CA ASP A 128 -8.95 -13.41 10.42
C ASP A 128 -7.52 -12.90 10.71
N GLN A 129 -6.54 -13.15 9.82
CA GLN A 129 -5.19 -12.66 9.94
C GLN A 129 -5.07 -11.23 9.39
N SER A 130 -4.56 -10.30 10.19
CA SER A 130 -4.20 -8.97 9.73
C SER A 130 -2.99 -9.01 8.80
N MET A 131 -3.15 -8.43 7.61
CA MET A 131 -2.12 -8.24 6.58
C MET A 131 -1.71 -6.78 6.47
N GLN A 132 -1.91 -6.02 7.53
CA GLN A 132 -1.65 -4.59 7.59
C GLN A 132 -0.24 -4.33 8.12
N PHE A 133 0.52 -3.51 7.39
CA PHE A 133 1.90 -3.17 7.72
C PHE A 133 2.12 -1.68 7.54
N PRO A 134 2.99 -1.04 8.36
CA PRO A 134 3.42 0.33 8.10
C PRO A 134 3.98 0.48 6.69
N GLY A 135 3.67 1.57 6.05
CA GLY A 135 4.17 1.95 4.73
C GLY A 135 3.50 1.25 3.56
N HIS A 136 3.60 -0.07 3.46
CA HIS A 136 3.11 -0.81 2.30
C HIS A 136 2.23 -1.99 2.68
N ASN A 137 1.00 -2.01 2.19
CA ASN A 137 0.12 -3.16 2.34
C ASN A 137 0.69 -4.39 1.60
N ALA A 138 0.43 -5.59 2.12
CA ALA A 138 0.72 -6.80 1.37
C ALA A 138 -0.25 -6.90 0.17
N ASP A 139 0.28 -7.24 -1.00
CA ASP A 139 -0.52 -7.46 -2.20
C ASP A 139 -0.93 -8.94 -2.28
N VAL A 140 -2.10 -9.26 -1.75
CA VAL A 140 -2.61 -10.64 -1.69
C VAL A 140 -3.16 -11.06 -3.05
N TYR A 141 -2.58 -12.12 -3.63
CA TYR A 141 -3.06 -12.69 -4.89
C TYR A 141 -4.40 -13.43 -4.72
N VAL A 142 -5.32 -13.22 -5.65
CA VAL A 142 -6.70 -13.71 -5.57
C VAL A 142 -6.81 -15.12 -6.17
N ALA A 143 -6.31 -16.15 -5.46
CA ALA A 143 -6.46 -17.55 -5.84
C ALA A 143 -7.34 -18.30 -4.86
N ASP A 144 -8.38 -18.94 -5.37
CA ASP A 144 -9.33 -19.75 -4.59
C ASP A 144 -9.89 -19.01 -3.36
N ILE A 145 -10.27 -17.76 -3.59
CA ILE A 145 -10.95 -16.90 -2.62
C ILE A 145 -12.46 -17.13 -2.74
N GLU A 146 -13.13 -17.35 -1.60
CA GLU A 146 -14.59 -17.50 -1.55
C GLU A 146 -15.29 -16.18 -1.85
N ARG A 147 -14.78 -15.09 -1.23
CA ARG A 147 -15.25 -13.73 -1.45
C ARG A 147 -14.26 -12.70 -0.94
N VAL A 148 -14.35 -11.49 -1.47
CA VAL A 148 -13.70 -10.31 -0.88
C VAL A 148 -14.79 -9.41 -0.32
N GLU A 149 -14.64 -9.03 0.96
CA GLU A 149 -15.53 -8.09 1.66
C GLU A 149 -14.81 -6.76 1.80
N VAL A 150 -15.44 -5.66 1.35
CA VAL A 150 -14.95 -4.30 1.49
C VAL A 150 -15.91 -3.54 2.41
N LEU A 151 -15.47 -3.32 3.65
CA LEU A 151 -16.22 -2.64 4.70
C LEU A 151 -15.83 -1.17 4.69
N GLU A 152 -16.77 -0.31 4.35
CA GLU A 152 -16.52 1.13 4.25
C GLU A 152 -16.92 1.87 5.52
N GLY A 153 -16.07 2.83 5.93
CA GLY A 153 -16.21 3.55 7.20
C GLY A 153 -15.56 2.82 8.39
N PRO A 154 -15.43 3.51 9.54
CA PRO A 154 -14.68 3.04 10.70
C PRO A 154 -15.14 1.70 11.25
N GLN A 155 -14.20 0.79 11.44
CA GLN A 155 -14.40 -0.56 11.97
C GLN A 155 -13.62 -0.81 13.28
N GLY A 156 -13.23 0.24 14.00
CA GLY A 156 -12.35 0.16 15.16
C GLY A 156 -12.88 -0.70 16.31
N THR A 157 -14.20 -0.88 16.43
CA THR A 157 -14.82 -1.68 17.50
C THR A 157 -14.55 -3.18 17.33
N LEU A 158 -14.65 -3.74 16.12
CA LEU A 158 -14.51 -5.19 15.89
C LEU A 158 -13.15 -5.57 15.27
N PHE A 159 -12.51 -4.65 14.57
CA PHE A 159 -11.26 -4.90 13.85
C PHE A 159 -10.05 -4.16 14.44
N GLY A 160 -10.27 -3.20 15.35
CA GLY A 160 -9.20 -2.56 16.11
C GLY A 160 -8.50 -1.42 15.39
N GLY A 161 -7.23 -1.17 15.77
CA GLY A 161 -6.40 -0.12 15.20
C GLY A 161 -6.09 -0.36 13.74
N GLY A 162 -5.99 0.74 12.96
CA GLY A 162 -5.77 0.67 11.52
C GLY A 162 -7.01 0.37 10.67
N ALA A 163 -8.13 -0.08 11.27
CA ALA A 163 -9.43 -0.10 10.60
C ALA A 163 -10.17 1.24 10.77
N GLU A 164 -9.45 2.33 10.58
CA GLU A 164 -9.95 3.69 10.77
C GLU A 164 -10.90 4.10 9.65
N ALA A 165 -10.49 3.93 8.39
CA ALA A 165 -11.30 4.27 7.22
C ALA A 165 -12.18 3.12 6.75
N GLY A 166 -11.81 1.90 7.09
CA GLY A 166 -12.51 0.69 6.68
C GLY A 166 -11.63 -0.56 6.74
N ALA A 167 -12.11 -1.64 6.12
CA ALA A 167 -11.36 -2.89 6.02
C ALA A 167 -11.63 -3.60 4.68
N VAL A 168 -10.59 -4.23 4.14
CA VAL A 168 -10.67 -5.18 3.02
C VAL A 168 -10.34 -6.56 3.56
N ARG A 169 -11.22 -7.53 3.32
CA ARG A 169 -11.08 -8.90 3.82
C ARG A 169 -11.14 -9.89 2.67
N TYR A 170 -10.08 -10.66 2.49
CA TYR A 170 -10.03 -11.82 1.61
C TYR A 170 -10.43 -13.04 2.43
N ILE A 171 -11.57 -13.65 2.08
CA ILE A 171 -12.06 -14.86 2.74
C ILE A 171 -11.75 -16.03 1.82
N THR A 172 -10.92 -16.95 2.27
CA THR A 172 -10.51 -18.13 1.50
C THR A 172 -11.60 -19.19 1.45
N ALA A 173 -11.67 -19.95 0.36
CA ALA A 173 -12.57 -21.09 0.26
C ALA A 173 -12.08 -22.24 1.15
N LYS A 174 -12.93 -22.72 2.07
CA LYS A 174 -12.55 -23.72 3.08
C LYS A 174 -12.64 -25.16 2.56
N PRO A 175 -11.89 -26.11 3.15
CA PRO A 175 -12.00 -27.52 2.81
C PRO A 175 -13.42 -28.05 3.02
N LYS A 176 -13.93 -28.81 2.05
CA LYS A 176 -15.23 -29.49 2.13
C LYS A 176 -15.02 -30.93 2.59
N LEU A 177 -15.70 -31.31 3.67
CA LEU A 177 -15.51 -32.61 4.31
C LEU A 177 -16.17 -33.77 3.54
N ASP A 178 -17.14 -33.45 2.69
CA ASP A 178 -18.02 -34.38 2.01
C ASP A 178 -17.76 -34.56 0.51
N LYS A 179 -16.88 -33.73 -0.08
CA LYS A 179 -16.78 -33.64 -1.53
C LYS A 179 -15.37 -33.61 -2.05
N PHE A 180 -15.04 -34.49 -2.98
CA PHE A 180 -13.87 -34.36 -3.83
C PHE A 180 -14.18 -33.32 -4.93
N GLU A 181 -13.32 -32.32 -5.07
CA GLU A 181 -13.40 -31.35 -6.16
C GLU A 181 -12.03 -30.82 -6.56
N GLY A 182 -11.88 -30.46 -7.82
CA GLY A 182 -10.69 -29.80 -8.33
C GLY A 182 -11.05 -28.67 -9.28
N LYS A 183 -10.16 -27.70 -9.40
CA LYS A 183 -10.24 -26.61 -10.38
C LYS A 183 -8.87 -26.35 -10.95
N MET A 184 -8.80 -26.17 -12.27
CA MET A 184 -7.61 -25.64 -12.95
C MET A 184 -8.02 -24.47 -13.84
N GLU A 185 -7.18 -23.46 -13.88
CA GLU A 185 -7.38 -22.28 -14.72
C GLU A 185 -6.03 -21.84 -15.27
N GLY A 186 -5.96 -21.61 -16.59
CA GLY A 186 -4.80 -21.06 -17.24
C GLY A 186 -5.19 -19.90 -18.14
N SER A 187 -4.36 -18.87 -18.21
CA SER A 187 -4.50 -17.78 -19.14
C SER A 187 -3.22 -17.51 -19.91
N PHE A 188 -3.39 -16.99 -21.14
CA PHE A 188 -2.28 -16.52 -21.96
C PHE A 188 -2.73 -15.30 -22.76
N GLY A 189 -1.86 -14.31 -22.84
CA GLY A 189 -2.19 -13.05 -23.51
C GLY A 189 -0.99 -12.12 -23.64
N GLY A 190 -1.29 -10.84 -23.80
CA GLY A 190 -0.25 -9.80 -23.89
C GLY A 190 -0.76 -8.44 -23.41
N THR A 191 0.19 -7.55 -23.20
CA THR A 191 -0.05 -6.14 -22.92
C THR A 191 0.30 -5.34 -24.18
N ALA A 192 -0.51 -4.39 -24.55
CA ALA A 192 -0.25 -3.55 -25.75
C ALA A 192 1.10 -2.83 -25.63
N GLY A 193 1.95 -3.03 -26.64
CA GLY A 193 3.32 -2.50 -26.62
C GLY A 193 4.27 -3.19 -25.65
N GLY A 194 3.81 -4.22 -24.92
CA GLY A 194 4.55 -4.95 -23.90
C GLY A 194 4.83 -6.41 -24.24
N ALA A 195 5.26 -7.17 -23.23
CA ALA A 195 5.55 -8.58 -23.31
C ALA A 195 4.30 -9.46 -23.03
N ALA A 196 4.44 -10.77 -23.20
CA ALA A 196 3.38 -11.74 -22.95
C ALA A 196 3.07 -11.89 -21.47
N ASN A 197 1.80 -12.21 -21.19
CA ASN A 197 1.29 -12.56 -19.86
C ASN A 197 0.91 -14.03 -19.86
N ALA A 198 1.10 -14.73 -18.75
CA ALA A 198 0.67 -16.10 -18.56
C ALA A 198 0.32 -16.36 -17.10
N SER A 199 -0.76 -17.07 -16.83
CA SER A 199 -1.09 -17.49 -15.48
C SER A 199 -1.54 -18.94 -15.43
N PHE A 200 -1.31 -19.58 -14.28
CA PHE A 200 -1.80 -20.90 -13.96
C PHE A 200 -2.24 -20.97 -12.51
N ASN A 201 -3.49 -21.41 -12.28
CA ASN A 201 -4.06 -21.62 -10.96
C ASN A 201 -4.61 -23.04 -10.86
N ALA A 202 -4.34 -23.72 -9.76
CA ALA A 202 -4.86 -25.05 -9.49
C ALA A 202 -5.36 -25.16 -8.04
N MET A 203 -6.44 -25.90 -7.87
CA MET A 203 -6.99 -26.21 -6.55
C MET A 203 -7.46 -27.67 -6.53
N ILE A 204 -7.25 -28.35 -5.43
CA ILE A 204 -7.80 -29.67 -5.14
C ILE A 204 -8.35 -29.70 -3.71
N ASN A 205 -9.53 -30.31 -3.55
CA ASN A 205 -10.14 -30.58 -2.26
C ASN A 205 -10.33 -32.09 -2.11
N ILE A 206 -9.78 -32.67 -1.06
CA ILE A 206 -9.76 -34.12 -0.82
C ILE A 206 -10.37 -34.41 0.55
N PRO A 207 -11.56 -35.03 0.65
CA PRO A 207 -12.02 -35.58 1.91
C PRO A 207 -11.19 -36.83 2.24
N ILE A 208 -10.26 -36.68 3.20
CA ILE A 208 -9.37 -37.78 3.66
C ILE A 208 -10.18 -38.79 4.45
N ILE A 209 -11.06 -38.28 5.31
CA ILE A 209 -12.06 -39.08 6.06
C ILE A 209 -13.40 -38.39 5.84
N GLN A 210 -14.30 -39.09 5.17
CA GLN A 210 -15.63 -38.54 4.85
C GLN A 210 -16.31 -37.92 6.06
N ASP A 211 -16.80 -36.70 5.92
CA ASP A 211 -17.48 -35.89 6.93
C ASP A 211 -16.63 -35.55 8.18
N LYS A 212 -15.33 -35.90 8.19
CA LYS A 212 -14.47 -35.67 9.36
C LYS A 212 -13.20 -34.90 9.07
N LEU A 213 -12.50 -35.23 7.99
CA LEU A 213 -11.18 -34.66 7.73
C LEU A 213 -11.03 -34.40 6.24
N ALA A 214 -10.75 -33.16 5.87
CA ALA A 214 -10.47 -32.79 4.48
C ALA A 214 -9.24 -31.91 4.36
N LEU A 215 -8.57 -32.08 3.24
CA LEU A 215 -7.45 -31.24 2.80
C LEU A 215 -7.90 -30.42 1.58
N ARG A 216 -7.55 -29.14 1.57
CA ARG A 216 -7.64 -28.28 0.40
C ARG A 216 -6.28 -27.71 0.10
N ALA A 217 -5.83 -27.83 -1.14
CA ALA A 217 -4.54 -27.30 -1.59
C ALA A 217 -4.75 -26.42 -2.81
N VAL A 218 -4.05 -25.30 -2.84
CA VAL A 218 -4.07 -24.26 -3.87
C VAL A 218 -2.66 -23.95 -4.30
N PHE A 219 -2.43 -23.82 -5.59
CA PHE A 219 -1.19 -23.34 -6.18
C PHE A 219 -1.51 -22.31 -7.26
N TYR A 220 -0.66 -21.29 -7.38
CA TYR A 220 -0.74 -20.30 -8.46
C TYR A 220 0.65 -19.81 -8.87
N ASP A 221 0.73 -19.46 -10.14
CA ASP A 221 1.87 -18.83 -10.81
C ASP A 221 1.29 -17.85 -11.84
N ASP A 222 1.58 -16.56 -11.69
CA ASP A 222 1.06 -15.51 -12.56
C ASP A 222 2.17 -14.57 -12.97
N HIS A 223 2.51 -14.58 -14.25
CA HIS A 223 3.51 -13.73 -14.87
C HIS A 223 2.85 -12.63 -15.70
N HIS A 224 3.09 -11.41 -15.30
CA HIS A 224 2.71 -10.20 -16.03
C HIS A 224 3.94 -9.65 -16.79
N GLY A 225 3.89 -9.70 -18.09
CA GLY A 225 4.95 -9.13 -18.93
C GLY A 225 5.10 -7.63 -18.75
N GLY A 226 6.35 -7.15 -18.81
CA GLY A 226 6.65 -5.73 -18.74
C GLY A 226 6.09 -4.96 -19.94
N TYR A 227 5.91 -3.65 -19.78
CA TYR A 227 5.37 -2.75 -20.81
C TYR A 227 6.01 -1.36 -20.80
N ILE A 228 6.92 -1.10 -19.87
CA ILE A 228 7.72 0.12 -19.81
C ILE A 228 9.13 -0.21 -20.27
N ASN A 229 9.68 0.59 -21.17
CA ASN A 229 11.04 0.42 -21.66
C ASN A 229 12.01 1.25 -20.84
N ASN A 230 13.13 0.70 -20.44
CA ASN A 230 14.24 1.51 -19.96
C ASN A 230 15.08 1.93 -21.17
N VAL A 231 15.05 3.22 -21.49
CA VAL A 231 15.72 3.76 -22.68
C VAL A 231 17.05 4.39 -22.33
N TYR A 232 17.91 4.53 -23.34
CA TYR A 232 19.21 5.18 -23.17
C TYR A 232 19.04 6.62 -22.71
N SER A 233 19.86 7.00 -21.73
CA SER A 233 19.98 8.36 -21.22
C SER A 233 21.41 8.62 -20.79
N THR A 234 21.81 9.85 -20.92
CA THR A 234 23.07 10.35 -20.38
C THR A 234 22.76 11.32 -19.24
N PHE A 235 23.77 11.56 -18.44
CA PHE A 235 23.73 12.57 -17.42
C PHE A 235 24.95 13.47 -17.52
N THR A 236 24.73 14.69 -17.95
CA THR A 236 25.76 15.74 -17.91
C THR A 236 25.29 16.82 -16.97
N ARG A 237 26.05 17.08 -15.94
CA ARG A 237 25.76 18.17 -15.02
C ARG A 237 25.96 19.51 -15.70
N MET A 238 24.98 20.38 -15.63
CA MET A 238 24.97 21.70 -16.29
C MET A 238 24.92 22.83 -15.26
N ASN A 239 25.42 24.01 -15.64
CA ASN A 239 25.34 25.20 -14.79
C ASN A 239 23.91 25.65 -14.46
N THR A 240 22.96 25.17 -15.22
CA THR A 240 21.51 25.43 -15.07
C THR A 240 20.81 24.45 -14.15
N ASP A 241 21.51 23.45 -13.62
CA ASP A 241 20.93 22.51 -12.67
C ASP A 241 20.46 23.23 -11.41
N LEU A 242 19.24 22.98 -10.98
CA LEU A 242 18.56 23.74 -9.93
C LEU A 242 19.30 23.77 -8.59
N GLY A 243 20.00 22.68 -8.26
CA GLY A 243 20.83 22.62 -7.06
C GLY A 243 21.85 23.77 -6.95
N ASN A 244 22.26 24.35 -8.08
CA ASN A 244 23.12 25.50 -8.09
C ASN A 244 22.41 26.82 -7.79
N SER A 245 21.20 27.00 -8.27
CA SER A 245 20.46 28.27 -8.13
C SER A 245 19.88 28.46 -6.73
N MET A 246 19.54 27.38 -6.03
CA MET A 246 18.98 27.45 -4.67
C MET A 246 20.02 27.78 -3.60
N LEU A 247 21.27 27.47 -3.82
CA LEU A 247 22.36 27.80 -2.88
C LEU A 247 22.83 29.28 -2.95
N GLY A 248 22.08 30.12 -3.68
CA GLY A 248 22.36 31.56 -3.75
C GLY A 248 23.69 31.94 -4.40
N THR A 249 24.43 30.96 -4.92
CA THR A 249 25.61 31.20 -5.74
C THR A 249 25.20 31.17 -7.19
N PRO A 250 25.35 32.31 -7.92
CA PRO A 250 25.28 32.22 -9.38
C PRO A 250 26.21 31.09 -9.81
N ALA A 251 25.82 30.36 -10.81
CA ALA A 251 26.60 29.30 -11.41
C ALA A 251 28.07 29.70 -11.31
N ASN A 252 28.69 29.19 -10.30
CA ASN A 252 30.07 29.24 -9.98
C ASN A 252 30.92 30.30 -10.64
N THR A 253 31.11 31.39 -9.96
CA THR A 253 32.09 32.39 -10.33
C THR A 253 33.54 31.90 -10.22
N ASN A 254 33.81 30.69 -9.70
CA ASN A 254 35.16 30.15 -9.44
C ASN A 254 35.52 28.88 -10.24
N GLY A 255 34.77 28.56 -11.28
CA GLY A 255 35.12 27.41 -12.14
C GLY A 255 34.91 26.02 -11.57
N VAL A 256 34.33 25.85 -10.39
CA VAL A 256 34.05 24.57 -9.73
C VAL A 256 32.63 24.04 -10.06
N GLY A 257 31.85 24.77 -10.86
CA GLY A 257 30.59 24.22 -11.38
C GLY A 257 30.86 22.97 -12.17
N PHE A 258 30.11 21.97 -11.92
CA PHE A 258 29.96 20.77 -12.72
C PHE A 258 31.02 20.57 -13.80
N GLN A 259 32.29 20.57 -13.41
CA GLN A 259 33.39 20.24 -14.28
C GLN A 259 33.20 18.78 -14.75
N THR A 260 33.89 18.46 -15.83
CA THR A 260 34.07 17.09 -16.30
C THR A 260 34.18 16.15 -15.10
N LEU A 261 33.26 15.22 -14.98
CA LEU A 261 33.30 14.18 -13.96
C LEU A 261 34.67 13.50 -13.96
N PRO A 262 35.24 13.10 -12.82
CA PRO A 262 36.46 12.32 -12.78
C PRO A 262 36.37 11.09 -13.67
N ALA A 263 37.45 10.64 -14.25
CA ALA A 263 37.50 9.49 -15.16
C ALA A 263 36.90 8.21 -14.54
N SER A 264 36.93 8.07 -13.21
CA SER A 264 36.27 6.98 -12.48
C SER A 264 34.74 7.04 -12.44
N ALA A 265 34.15 8.19 -12.74
CA ALA A 265 32.72 8.41 -12.75
C ALA A 265 32.17 8.71 -14.16
N GLN A 266 33.06 8.60 -15.19
CA GLN A 266 32.72 8.90 -16.57
C GLN A 266 32.57 7.62 -17.37
N SER A 267 31.51 7.53 -18.18
CA SER A 267 31.54 6.79 -19.42
C SER A 267 31.50 7.78 -20.59
N ASN A 268 32.21 7.52 -21.66
CA ASN A 268 32.19 8.31 -22.89
C ASN A 268 32.42 9.84 -22.77
N ASN A 269 33.64 10.28 -22.50
CA ASN A 269 34.03 11.69 -22.56
C ASN A 269 33.36 12.66 -21.54
N GLY A 270 33.10 12.21 -20.35
CA GLY A 270 32.59 13.10 -19.29
C GLY A 270 31.08 13.02 -19.06
N GLN A 271 30.45 12.10 -19.73
CA GLN A 271 29.03 11.76 -19.50
C GLN A 271 28.94 10.44 -18.75
N TYR A 272 28.01 10.37 -17.81
CA TYR A 272 27.56 9.13 -17.22
C TYR A 272 26.32 8.68 -17.98
N ASP A 273 26.26 7.40 -18.38
CA ASP A 273 25.11 6.85 -19.11
C ASP A 273 24.57 5.56 -18.47
N ASN A 274 23.41 5.14 -18.95
CA ASN A 274 22.73 3.93 -18.50
C ASN A 274 22.73 2.82 -19.57
N ALA A 275 23.71 2.81 -20.47
CA ALA A 275 23.76 1.87 -21.61
C ALA A 275 23.58 0.40 -21.17
N ASN A 276 24.13 0.02 -20.02
CA ASN A 276 24.03 -1.33 -19.43
C ASN A 276 22.65 -1.67 -18.86
N MET A 277 21.78 -0.68 -18.71
CA MET A 277 20.41 -0.81 -18.15
C MET A 277 19.33 -0.75 -19.23
N VAL A 278 19.69 -0.45 -20.49
CA VAL A 278 18.72 -0.34 -21.59
C VAL A 278 18.05 -1.67 -21.84
N GLN A 279 16.72 -1.70 -21.70
CA GLN A 279 15.93 -2.92 -21.84
C GLN A 279 14.51 -2.59 -22.30
N LYS A 280 13.98 -3.40 -23.23
CA LYS A 280 12.54 -3.36 -23.57
C LYS A 280 11.75 -4.12 -22.53
N ASN A 281 10.55 -3.61 -22.26
CA ASN A 281 9.59 -4.24 -21.33
C ASN A 281 10.24 -4.56 -19.97
N ALA A 282 10.91 -3.56 -19.39
CA ALA A 282 11.83 -3.71 -18.27
C ALA A 282 11.11 -3.96 -16.93
N ASN A 283 9.76 -3.87 -16.88
CA ASN A 283 8.98 -3.94 -15.65
C ASN A 283 8.06 -5.18 -15.56
N PRO A 284 8.58 -6.41 -15.65
CA PRO A 284 7.77 -7.60 -15.40
C PRO A 284 7.42 -7.73 -13.92
N LEU A 285 6.30 -8.42 -13.67
CA LEU A 285 5.79 -8.75 -12.36
C LEU A 285 5.41 -10.23 -12.31
N GLU A 286 5.77 -10.91 -11.23
CA GLU A 286 5.48 -12.33 -11.03
C GLU A 286 4.91 -12.55 -9.63
N TYR A 287 3.87 -13.38 -9.55
CA TYR A 287 3.34 -13.92 -8.31
C TYR A 287 3.43 -15.44 -8.34
N VAL A 288 4.06 -16.02 -7.33
CA VAL A 288 4.08 -17.48 -7.11
C VAL A 288 3.67 -17.76 -5.68
N GLY A 289 2.74 -18.68 -5.50
CA GLY A 289 2.33 -18.99 -4.14
C GLY A 289 1.39 -20.18 -4.04
N GLY A 290 0.93 -20.41 -2.82
CA GLY A 290 0.02 -21.48 -2.54
C GLY A 290 -0.53 -21.45 -1.14
N ARG A 291 -1.54 -22.27 -0.92
CA ARG A 291 -2.17 -22.44 0.38
C ARG A 291 -2.56 -23.90 0.57
N VAL A 292 -2.34 -24.41 1.78
CA VAL A 292 -2.79 -25.71 2.22
C VAL A 292 -3.63 -25.53 3.48
N GLU A 293 -4.84 -26.10 3.46
CA GLU A 293 -5.79 -26.02 4.56
C GLU A 293 -6.24 -27.42 4.96
N LEU A 294 -6.27 -27.69 6.27
CA LEU A 294 -6.75 -28.92 6.85
C LEU A 294 -7.94 -28.62 7.76
N ALA A 295 -9.11 -29.09 7.40
CA ALA A 295 -10.32 -28.99 8.21
C ALA A 295 -10.61 -30.32 8.89
N TRP A 296 -10.79 -30.31 10.20
CA TRP A 296 -11.04 -31.48 11.03
C TRP A 296 -12.24 -31.26 11.95
N ALA A 297 -13.32 -32.01 11.71
CA ALA A 297 -14.45 -32.12 12.63
C ALA A 297 -14.08 -33.09 13.77
N VAL A 298 -13.55 -32.53 14.86
CA VAL A 298 -13.03 -33.31 16.00
C VAL A 298 -14.16 -33.90 16.85
N ALA A 299 -15.32 -33.24 16.88
CA ALA A 299 -16.53 -33.65 17.56
C ALA A 299 -17.75 -33.05 16.87
N PRO A 300 -19.00 -33.48 17.16
CA PRO A 300 -20.20 -32.98 16.48
C PRO A 300 -20.36 -31.46 16.48
N ASP A 301 -19.92 -30.78 17.52
CA ASP A 301 -20.02 -29.32 17.69
C ASP A 301 -18.66 -28.63 17.72
N TRP A 302 -17.59 -29.30 17.29
CA TRP A 302 -16.24 -28.77 17.32
C TRP A 302 -15.48 -29.07 16.03
N ASP A 303 -14.93 -28.04 15.42
CA ASP A 303 -14.04 -28.15 14.27
C ASP A 303 -12.75 -27.32 14.46
N VAL A 304 -11.71 -27.78 13.80
CA VAL A 304 -10.41 -27.14 13.74
C VAL A 304 -10.03 -26.95 12.29
N LEU A 305 -9.59 -25.75 11.95
CA LEU A 305 -9.00 -25.40 10.66
C LEU A 305 -7.54 -25.01 10.89
N LEU A 306 -6.64 -25.65 10.16
CA LEU A 306 -5.23 -25.27 10.08
C LEU A 306 -4.95 -24.79 8.67
N THR A 307 -4.27 -23.68 8.54
CA THR A 307 -3.93 -23.03 7.25
C THR A 307 -2.45 -22.67 7.22
N GLU A 308 -1.78 -23.05 6.15
CA GLU A 308 -0.44 -22.56 5.79
C GLU A 308 -0.52 -21.88 4.43
N SER A 309 -0.04 -20.64 4.34
CA SER A 309 -0.02 -19.86 3.11
C SER A 309 1.37 -19.32 2.85
N PHE A 310 1.76 -19.33 1.58
CA PHE A 310 3.00 -18.75 1.09
C PHE A 310 2.75 -17.94 -0.17
N GLN A 311 3.38 -16.78 -0.29
CA GLN A 311 3.43 -15.99 -1.52
C GLN A 311 4.79 -15.36 -1.71
N SER A 312 5.27 -15.33 -2.96
CA SER A 312 6.38 -14.53 -3.44
C SER A 312 5.88 -13.63 -4.56
N GLN A 313 6.08 -12.33 -4.42
CA GLN A 313 5.88 -11.33 -5.45
C GLN A 313 7.25 -10.80 -5.87
N ASN A 314 7.55 -10.77 -7.16
CA ASN A 314 8.81 -10.27 -7.70
C ASN A 314 8.50 -9.21 -8.76
N ALA A 315 8.78 -7.96 -8.45
CA ALA A 315 8.65 -6.83 -9.39
C ALA A 315 10.04 -6.35 -9.81
N ARG A 316 10.20 -6.04 -11.10
CA ARG A 316 11.47 -5.55 -11.67
C ARG A 316 11.24 -4.25 -12.42
N GLY A 317 12.28 -3.42 -12.52
CA GLY A 317 12.26 -2.17 -13.27
C GLY A 317 11.35 -1.10 -12.67
N SER A 318 11.14 -0.02 -13.41
CA SER A 318 10.26 1.08 -13.02
C SER A 318 8.84 0.84 -13.50
N PHE A 319 7.86 1.06 -12.63
CA PHE A 319 6.45 1.15 -12.98
C PHE A 319 6.02 2.60 -13.25
N ALA A 320 6.94 3.55 -13.12
CA ALA A 320 6.75 4.95 -13.50
C ALA A 320 7.36 5.24 -14.87
N THR A 321 6.74 6.15 -15.59
CA THR A 321 7.18 6.66 -16.90
C THR A 321 7.65 8.09 -16.77
N GLN A 322 8.50 8.51 -17.68
CA GLN A 322 9.04 9.86 -17.81
C GLN A 322 8.79 10.39 -19.22
N SER A 323 8.67 11.71 -19.37
CA SER A 323 8.57 12.36 -20.69
C SER A 323 9.91 12.82 -21.23
N TYR A 324 10.91 12.94 -20.38
CA TYR A 324 12.25 13.45 -20.71
C TYR A 324 13.34 12.59 -20.08
N SER A 325 14.49 12.52 -20.75
CA SER A 325 15.74 12.01 -20.18
C SER A 325 16.35 13.03 -19.21
N TYR A 326 17.40 12.63 -18.52
CA TYR A 326 18.12 13.53 -17.60
C TYR A 326 18.90 14.64 -18.32
N ASP A 327 19.11 14.54 -19.63
CA ASP A 327 19.63 15.61 -20.48
C ASP A 327 18.52 16.41 -21.18
N TYR A 328 17.30 16.32 -20.67
CA TYR A 328 16.09 16.99 -21.19
C TYR A 328 15.74 16.69 -22.63
N GLN A 329 16.12 15.52 -23.13
CA GLN A 329 15.66 15.06 -24.44
C GLN A 329 14.31 14.36 -24.25
N PRO A 330 13.32 14.65 -25.13
CA PRO A 330 12.09 13.91 -25.14
C PRO A 330 12.36 12.42 -25.37
N ILE A 331 11.69 11.57 -24.57
CA ILE A 331 11.77 10.11 -24.73
C ILE A 331 10.41 9.53 -25.14
N PRO A 332 10.39 8.34 -25.76
CA PRO A 332 9.12 7.72 -26.17
C PRO A 332 8.17 7.53 -24.98
N GLY A 333 6.86 7.58 -25.22
CA GLY A 333 5.88 7.22 -24.21
C GLY A 333 6.10 5.78 -23.69
N MET A 334 5.64 5.50 -22.50
CA MET A 334 5.87 4.22 -21.81
C MET A 334 7.36 3.88 -21.66
N SER A 335 8.16 4.88 -21.31
CA SER A 335 9.61 4.73 -21.09
C SER A 335 10.04 5.34 -19.76
N SER A 336 11.13 4.83 -19.22
CA SER A 336 11.89 5.33 -18.07
C SER A 336 13.38 5.40 -18.42
N THR A 337 14.20 6.02 -17.56
CA THR A 337 15.64 6.17 -17.73
C THR A 337 16.37 5.81 -16.45
N LEU A 338 16.26 4.55 -16.03
CA LEU A 338 16.97 4.06 -14.84
C LEU A 338 18.45 3.93 -15.10
N PHE A 339 19.26 4.33 -14.15
CA PHE A 339 20.71 4.15 -14.09
C PHE A 339 21.10 3.01 -13.14
N GLU A 340 20.25 2.71 -12.17
CA GLU A 340 20.41 1.63 -11.20
C GLU A 340 19.24 0.64 -11.27
N PRO A 341 19.45 -0.63 -10.92
CA PRO A 341 18.38 -1.61 -10.86
C PRO A 341 17.27 -1.20 -9.90
N ASN A 342 16.03 -1.33 -10.36
CA ASN A 342 14.84 -1.25 -9.50
C ASN A 342 14.25 -2.64 -9.35
N TYR A 343 13.96 -3.04 -8.10
CA TYR A 343 13.21 -4.26 -7.82
C TYR A 343 12.52 -4.19 -6.46
N ASN A 344 11.47 -4.99 -6.33
CA ASN A 344 10.77 -5.21 -5.06
C ASN A 344 10.39 -6.69 -4.97
N ASP A 345 11.10 -7.43 -4.12
CA ASP A 345 10.88 -8.84 -3.82
C ASP A 345 10.20 -8.96 -2.47
N ASP A 346 8.93 -9.31 -2.47
CA ASP A 346 8.08 -9.39 -1.28
C ASP A 346 7.60 -10.84 -1.07
N LYS A 347 7.94 -11.43 0.06
CA LYS A 347 7.63 -12.82 0.40
C LYS A 347 7.02 -12.90 1.77
N TYR A 348 5.94 -13.67 1.89
CA TYR A 348 5.39 -13.98 3.21
C TYR A 348 5.05 -15.45 3.38
N TRP A 349 5.06 -15.87 4.63
CA TRP A 349 4.54 -17.13 5.14
C TRP A 349 3.55 -16.81 6.24
N ASN A 350 2.40 -17.46 6.23
CA ASN A 350 1.36 -17.27 7.22
C ASN A 350 0.78 -18.60 7.66
N THR A 351 1.03 -18.95 8.91
CA THR A 351 0.43 -20.10 9.60
C THR A 351 -0.75 -19.59 10.43
N ALA A 352 -1.94 -20.11 10.18
CA ALA A 352 -3.14 -19.73 10.92
C ALA A 352 -3.91 -20.95 11.40
N TRP A 353 -4.65 -20.79 12.49
CA TRP A 353 -5.52 -21.82 13.04
C TRP A 353 -6.81 -21.21 13.57
N THR A 354 -7.90 -21.94 13.41
CA THR A 354 -9.20 -21.58 13.96
C THR A 354 -9.83 -22.79 14.61
N VAL A 355 -10.32 -22.63 15.84
CA VAL A 355 -11.10 -23.61 16.56
C VAL A 355 -12.50 -23.04 16.77
N ASN A 356 -13.48 -23.68 16.17
CA ASN A 356 -14.89 -23.35 16.37
C ASN A 356 -15.51 -24.40 17.27
N GLY A 357 -16.40 -23.95 18.15
CA GLY A 357 -17.12 -24.87 19.03
C GLY A 357 -18.39 -24.30 19.58
N LYS A 358 -19.17 -25.15 20.25
CA LYS A 358 -20.35 -24.78 21.02
C LYS A 358 -20.22 -25.23 22.46
N VAL A 359 -20.61 -24.35 23.40
CA VAL A 359 -20.75 -24.64 24.82
C VAL A 359 -22.17 -24.29 25.20
N GLY A 360 -23.01 -25.31 25.34
CA GLY A 360 -24.46 -25.14 25.38
C GLY A 360 -24.94 -24.47 24.09
N ASP A 361 -25.66 -23.36 24.21
CA ASP A 361 -26.17 -22.60 23.06
C ASP A 361 -25.19 -21.53 22.55
N PHE A 362 -24.04 -21.34 23.20
CA PHE A 362 -23.07 -20.30 22.85
C PHE A 362 -22.06 -20.82 21.85
N LYS A 363 -21.82 -20.05 20.77
CA LYS A 363 -20.72 -20.30 19.84
C LYS A 363 -19.44 -19.73 20.42
N VAL A 364 -18.39 -20.53 20.45
CA VAL A 364 -17.05 -20.17 20.92
C VAL A 364 -16.09 -20.27 19.74
N VAL A 365 -15.27 -19.26 19.54
CA VAL A 365 -14.25 -19.23 18.47
C VAL A 365 -12.92 -18.81 19.08
N TYR A 366 -11.88 -19.58 18.84
CA TYR A 366 -10.50 -19.17 19.05
C TYR A 366 -9.78 -19.18 17.72
N THR A 367 -9.19 -18.06 17.33
CA THR A 367 -8.36 -17.95 16.14
C THR A 367 -7.02 -17.37 16.50
N GLY A 368 -5.98 -17.85 15.84
CA GLY A 368 -4.63 -17.35 16.02
C GLY A 368 -3.83 -17.48 14.73
N SER A 369 -2.73 -16.75 14.67
CA SER A 369 -1.85 -16.76 13.51
C SER A 369 -0.45 -16.30 13.86
N TYR A 370 0.49 -16.75 13.04
CA TYR A 370 1.86 -16.26 13.01
C TYR A 370 2.26 -16.03 11.56
N MET A 371 2.70 -14.82 11.26
CA MET A 371 3.14 -14.40 9.94
C MET A 371 4.59 -13.91 9.99
N SER A 372 5.34 -14.24 8.94
CA SER A 372 6.65 -13.67 8.64
C SER A 372 6.65 -13.13 7.22
N ARG A 373 7.04 -11.87 7.03
CA ARG A 373 7.17 -11.22 5.73
C ARG A 373 8.58 -10.68 5.56
N HIS A 374 9.16 -10.87 4.39
CA HIS A 374 10.46 -10.37 4.02
C HIS A 374 10.36 -9.59 2.72
N ILE A 375 10.79 -8.34 2.74
CA ILE A 375 10.90 -7.50 1.57
C ILE A 375 12.37 -7.21 1.33
N GLN A 376 12.81 -7.34 0.08
CA GLN A 376 14.09 -6.87 -0.40
C GLN A 376 13.83 -5.97 -1.59
N SER A 377 14.22 -4.71 -1.48
CA SER A 377 13.98 -3.74 -2.53
C SER A 377 15.21 -2.89 -2.81
N GLN A 378 15.29 -2.39 -4.01
CA GLN A 378 16.25 -1.39 -4.45
C GLN A 378 15.56 -0.42 -5.39
N GLY A 379 15.87 0.85 -5.25
CA GLY A 379 15.39 1.89 -6.14
C GLY A 379 16.51 2.78 -6.66
N ASP A 380 16.42 3.13 -7.94
CA ASP A 380 17.24 4.19 -8.53
C ASP A 380 16.86 5.51 -7.87
N TYR A 381 17.83 6.19 -7.31
CA TYR A 381 17.67 7.46 -6.63
C TYR A 381 18.29 8.64 -7.38
N THR A 382 18.77 8.39 -8.61
CA THR A 382 19.45 9.37 -9.46
C THR A 382 18.54 10.57 -9.77
N ASN A 383 17.26 10.33 -10.00
CA ASN A 383 16.29 11.37 -10.26
C ASN A 383 16.14 12.32 -9.07
N TYR A 384 15.99 11.78 -7.88
CA TYR A 384 15.97 12.57 -6.64
C TYR A 384 17.33 13.21 -6.33
N ALA A 385 18.42 12.47 -6.46
CA ALA A 385 19.76 12.97 -6.18
C ALA A 385 20.15 14.15 -7.07
N ARG A 386 19.55 14.28 -8.24
CA ARG A 386 19.67 15.46 -9.12
C ARG A 386 18.72 16.58 -8.76
N ALA A 387 17.67 16.30 -8.01
CA ALA A 387 16.74 17.32 -7.56
C ALA A 387 17.42 18.35 -6.65
N THR A 388 16.81 19.52 -6.53
CA THR A 388 17.33 20.63 -5.72
C THR A 388 17.74 20.21 -4.30
N TYR A 389 16.94 19.33 -3.69
CA TYR A 389 17.16 18.89 -2.32
C TYR A 389 18.00 17.62 -2.23
N GLY A 390 18.19 16.91 -3.34
CA GLY A 390 18.94 15.66 -3.43
C GLY A 390 20.41 15.85 -3.81
N THR A 391 20.87 17.06 -4.10
CA THR A 391 22.26 17.34 -4.57
C THR A 391 23.31 17.26 -3.45
N PHE A 392 23.05 16.47 -2.42
CA PHE A 392 23.95 16.25 -1.31
C PHE A 392 25.17 15.41 -1.72
N TYR A 393 26.28 15.61 -1.02
CA TYR A 393 27.44 14.71 -1.00
C TYR A 393 28.09 14.38 -2.35
N GLN A 394 27.82 15.17 -3.37
CA GLN A 394 28.35 14.89 -4.71
C GLN A 394 29.69 15.53 -4.98
N CYS A 395 30.15 16.42 -4.13
CA CYS A 395 31.40 17.16 -4.34
C CYS A 395 32.31 17.08 -3.12
N THR A 396 33.62 17.06 -3.37
CA THR A 396 34.66 17.04 -2.33
C THR A 396 35.42 18.33 -2.28
N GLY A 397 35.98 18.67 -1.14
CA GLY A 397 36.85 19.83 -0.96
C GLY A 397 37.55 19.78 0.38
N GLY A 398 38.85 19.55 0.39
CA GLY A 398 39.76 19.63 1.50
C GLY A 398 39.54 18.72 2.71
N THR A 399 38.35 18.64 3.24
CA THR A 399 38.09 17.96 4.52
C THR A 399 36.87 17.00 4.48
N GLY A 400 36.32 16.72 3.30
CA GLY A 400 35.19 15.76 3.22
C GLY A 400 34.18 16.09 2.13
N TYR A 401 33.16 15.26 2.06
CA TYR A 401 31.99 15.49 1.24
C TYR A 401 31.03 16.42 1.95
N ASP A 402 30.39 17.31 1.19
CA ASP A 402 29.46 18.28 1.76
C ASP A 402 28.27 18.42 0.84
N HIS A 403 27.11 18.61 1.45
CA HIS A 403 25.85 18.83 0.74
C HIS A 403 25.70 20.28 0.24
N TYR A 404 26.57 21.20 0.68
CA TYR A 404 26.57 22.57 0.19
C TYR A 404 27.74 22.81 -0.77
N TRP A 405 27.45 23.50 -1.86
CA TRP A 405 28.42 24.02 -2.76
C TRP A 405 29.21 25.13 -2.04
N ASN A 406 30.28 24.77 -1.37
CA ASN A 406 31.12 25.74 -0.73
C ASN A 406 32.32 26.07 -1.65
N SER A 407 32.75 27.29 -1.60
CA SER A 407 34.00 27.73 -2.24
C SER A 407 35.14 26.83 -1.80
N GLY A 408 35.82 26.19 -2.73
CA GLY A 408 36.93 25.27 -2.45
C GLY A 408 36.72 23.80 -2.77
N LYS A 409 35.55 23.43 -3.26
CA LYS A 409 35.30 22.04 -3.77
C LYS A 409 36.14 21.81 -5.03
N THR A 410 36.79 20.66 -5.12
CA THR A 410 37.73 20.33 -6.21
C THR A 410 37.21 19.27 -7.16
N HIS A 411 36.39 18.33 -6.68
CA HIS A 411 35.85 17.24 -7.49
C HIS A 411 34.36 17.04 -7.23
N CYS A 412 33.58 16.87 -8.30
CA CYS A 412 32.16 16.54 -8.23
C CYS A 412 31.88 15.27 -9.02
N TYR A 413 31.07 14.41 -8.45
CA TYR A 413 30.69 13.10 -9.01
C TYR A 413 29.29 13.13 -9.60
N ALA A 414 28.97 12.21 -10.50
CA ALA A 414 27.64 12.06 -11.02
C ALA A 414 26.62 11.76 -9.88
N PRO A 415 25.39 12.26 -9.95
CA PRO A 415 24.36 11.99 -8.94
C PRO A 415 23.74 10.59 -9.04
N ASN A 416 24.48 9.61 -9.57
CA ASN A 416 24.04 8.25 -9.63
C ASN A 416 23.99 7.68 -8.22
N ALA A 417 22.78 7.59 -7.71
CA ALA A 417 22.49 7.13 -6.36
C ALA A 417 21.40 6.06 -6.40
N TYR A 418 21.42 5.22 -5.39
CA TYR A 418 20.40 4.18 -5.18
C TYR A 418 20.16 4.01 -3.69
N TRP A 419 19.03 3.46 -3.36
CA TRP A 419 18.72 2.96 -2.02
C TRP A 419 18.48 1.46 -2.06
N THR A 420 18.84 0.79 -0.97
CA THR A 420 18.47 -0.60 -0.69
C THR A 420 17.68 -0.65 0.59
N ASP A 421 16.70 -1.54 0.66
CA ASP A 421 15.84 -1.68 1.81
C ASP A 421 15.55 -3.18 2.05
N GLN A 422 15.82 -3.64 3.28
CA GLN A 422 15.59 -5.01 3.72
C GLN A 422 14.69 -4.96 4.95
N VAL A 423 13.42 -5.31 4.74
CA VAL A 423 12.42 -5.31 5.79
C VAL A 423 12.06 -6.73 6.16
N LYS A 424 12.14 -7.04 7.46
CA LYS A 424 11.62 -8.28 8.01
C LYS A 424 10.54 -7.97 9.04
N THR A 425 9.35 -8.49 8.80
CA THR A 425 8.22 -8.30 9.70
C THR A 425 7.78 -9.63 10.28
N THR A 426 7.48 -9.65 11.57
CA THR A 426 6.80 -10.76 12.24
C THR A 426 5.54 -10.25 12.90
N HIS A 427 4.46 -11.01 12.76
CA HIS A 427 3.16 -10.63 13.28
C HIS A 427 2.47 -11.87 13.88
N GLN A 428 2.11 -11.77 15.15
CA GLN A 428 1.40 -12.81 15.87
C GLN A 428 0.10 -12.23 16.42
N SER A 429 -1.01 -12.95 16.23
CA SER A 429 -2.31 -12.54 16.77
C SER A 429 -3.07 -13.69 17.37
N HIS A 430 -3.91 -13.39 18.38
CA HIS A 430 -4.81 -14.33 19.04
C HIS A 430 -6.13 -13.64 19.36
N GLU A 431 -7.23 -14.23 18.95
CA GLU A 431 -8.56 -13.74 19.29
C GLU A 431 -9.41 -14.87 19.86
N PHE A 432 -10.03 -14.60 20.99
CA PHE A 432 -11.03 -15.45 21.62
C PHE A 432 -12.37 -14.72 21.67
N ARG A 433 -13.42 -15.34 21.15
CA ARG A 433 -14.78 -14.72 21.14
C ARG A 433 -15.87 -15.71 21.48
N VAL A 434 -16.88 -15.20 22.16
CA VAL A 434 -18.10 -15.92 22.52
C VAL A 434 -19.29 -15.17 21.96
N THR A 435 -20.17 -15.90 21.28
CA THR A 435 -21.38 -15.33 20.65
C THR A 435 -22.61 -16.05 21.18
N SER A 436 -23.60 -15.27 21.62
CA SER A 436 -24.87 -15.79 22.07
C SER A 436 -25.72 -16.32 20.89
N PRO A 437 -26.74 -17.16 21.15
CA PRO A 437 -27.68 -17.63 20.12
C PRO A 437 -28.38 -16.46 19.40
N GLU A 438 -28.57 -16.61 18.08
CA GLU A 438 -29.11 -15.53 17.23
C GLU A 438 -30.64 -15.36 17.35
N GLY A 439 -31.38 -16.41 17.65
CA GLY A 439 -32.85 -16.39 17.75
C GLY A 439 -33.42 -15.72 18.99
N LYS A 440 -32.61 -14.99 19.78
CA LYS A 440 -33.05 -14.31 21.01
C LYS A 440 -33.20 -12.81 20.78
N ARG A 441 -34.12 -12.19 21.52
CA ARG A 441 -34.33 -10.74 21.52
C ARG A 441 -33.09 -9.95 21.95
N LEU A 442 -32.28 -10.51 22.84
CA LEU A 442 -31.01 -9.99 23.29
C LEU A 442 -29.89 -10.92 22.74
N ARG A 443 -28.99 -10.37 22.00
CA ARG A 443 -27.85 -11.09 21.41
C ARG A 443 -26.57 -10.33 21.73
N ALA A 444 -25.49 -11.06 21.99
CA ALA A 444 -24.22 -10.46 22.31
C ALA A 444 -23.06 -11.21 21.67
N ILE A 445 -22.00 -10.49 21.39
CA ILE A 445 -20.67 -11.00 21.12
C ILE A 445 -19.70 -10.30 22.07
N VAL A 446 -18.80 -11.07 22.66
CA VAL A 446 -17.71 -10.55 23.51
C VAL A 446 -16.41 -11.25 23.11
N GLY A 447 -15.31 -10.55 23.20
CA GLY A 447 -14.01 -11.13 22.86
C GLY A 447 -12.84 -10.43 23.51
N ALA A 448 -11.73 -11.16 23.50
CA ALA A 448 -10.41 -10.68 23.89
C ALA A 448 -9.43 -10.89 22.74
N TYR A 449 -8.52 -9.96 22.59
CA TYR A 449 -7.55 -9.94 21.50
C TYR A 449 -6.16 -9.63 22.05
N TYR A 450 -5.17 -10.37 21.55
CA TYR A 450 -3.76 -10.11 21.77
C TYR A 450 -3.03 -10.08 20.44
N GLU A 451 -2.09 -9.16 20.31
CA GLU A 451 -1.29 -8.97 19.12
C GLU A 451 0.13 -8.56 19.50
N LYS A 452 1.10 -9.11 18.75
CA LYS A 452 2.49 -8.70 18.82
C LYS A 452 3.02 -8.53 17.41
N PHE A 453 3.45 -7.32 17.11
CA PHE A 453 4.02 -6.91 15.84
C PHE A 453 5.46 -6.46 16.03
N ARG A 454 6.32 -6.84 15.09
CA ARG A 454 7.71 -6.38 15.04
C ARG A 454 8.14 -6.22 13.60
N VAL A 455 8.82 -5.13 13.30
CA VAL A 455 9.51 -4.86 12.06
C VAL A 455 11.00 -4.61 12.35
N GLU A 456 11.84 -5.15 11.50
CA GLU A 456 13.27 -4.94 11.41
C GLU A 456 13.53 -4.35 10.02
N ASP A 457 14.13 -3.17 9.94
CA ASP A 457 14.33 -2.38 8.72
C ASP A 457 15.79 -1.97 8.63
N ASP A 458 16.48 -2.42 7.57
CA ASP A 458 17.86 -2.06 7.26
C ASP A 458 17.89 -1.38 5.90
N ASN A 459 18.17 -0.10 5.90
CA ASN A 459 18.11 0.76 4.71
C ASN A 459 19.39 1.56 4.52
N ASP A 460 19.90 1.60 3.29
CA ASP A 460 21.07 2.37 2.86
C ASP A 460 20.75 3.26 1.67
N TRP A 461 21.14 4.53 1.72
CA TRP A 461 21.20 5.44 0.56
C TRP A 461 22.65 5.64 0.15
N ALA A 462 23.00 5.17 -1.02
CA ALA A 462 24.38 5.15 -1.46
C ALA A 462 24.58 5.86 -2.81
N TYR A 463 25.76 6.45 -2.97
CA TYR A 463 26.21 7.01 -4.23
C TYR A 463 27.15 6.00 -4.94
N ARG A 464 26.79 5.62 -6.16
CA ARG A 464 27.56 4.65 -6.95
C ARG A 464 28.93 5.18 -7.38
N THR A 465 29.02 6.46 -7.70
CA THR A 465 30.17 7.09 -8.33
C THR A 465 31.23 7.56 -7.35
N ILE A 466 30.91 7.63 -6.05
CA ILE A 466 31.84 8.06 -5.02
C ILE A 466 32.66 6.85 -4.55
N PRO A 467 34.00 6.92 -4.64
CA PRO A 467 34.84 5.77 -4.34
C PRO A 467 34.89 5.45 -2.85
N GLY A 468 34.77 4.16 -2.50
CA GLY A 468 35.12 3.67 -1.17
C GLY A 468 36.66 3.65 -0.97
N CYS A 469 37.13 3.97 0.25
CA CYS A 469 38.54 3.92 0.59
C CYS A 469 39.07 2.47 0.63
N THR A 470 40.17 2.29 0.00
CA THR A 470 41.02 1.09 0.07
C THR A 470 42.41 1.49 0.50
N ALA A 471 43.26 0.54 0.87
CA ALA A 471 44.66 0.83 1.25
C ALA A 471 45.43 1.57 0.12
N SER A 472 45.03 1.36 -1.13
CA SER A 472 45.65 2.03 -2.29
C SER A 472 45.05 3.38 -2.67
N THR A 473 43.81 3.67 -2.21
CA THR A 473 43.09 4.90 -2.55
C THR A 473 42.99 5.89 -1.38
N LEU A 474 43.55 5.57 -0.23
CA LEU A 474 43.42 6.36 1.00
C LEU A 474 43.93 7.82 0.87
N ALA A 475 44.83 8.11 -0.05
CA ALA A 475 45.33 9.46 -0.33
C ALA A 475 44.50 10.19 -1.41
N SER A 476 43.46 9.57 -1.96
CA SER A 476 42.54 10.17 -2.94
C SER A 476 41.19 10.52 -2.31
N ASP A 477 40.33 11.17 -3.07
CA ASP A 477 38.96 11.45 -2.63
C ASP A 477 38.17 10.14 -2.50
N CYS A 478 37.98 9.66 -1.28
CA CYS A 478 37.25 8.45 -0.98
C CYS A 478 36.57 8.54 0.38
N VAL A 479 35.56 7.74 0.62
CA VAL A 479 34.89 7.61 1.93
C VAL A 479 35.11 6.22 2.52
N GLY A 480 35.27 6.17 3.82
CA GLY A 480 35.44 4.92 4.58
C GLY A 480 34.13 4.19 4.82
N SER A 481 34.27 2.95 5.27
CA SER A 481 33.14 2.17 5.80
C SER A 481 32.84 2.56 7.24
N VAL A 482 31.58 2.61 7.63
CA VAL A 482 31.19 2.89 9.01
C VAL A 482 31.26 1.61 9.84
N SER A 483 31.91 1.69 10.99
CA SER A 483 31.96 0.60 11.98
C SER A 483 30.58 0.32 12.60
N PRO A 484 30.34 -0.88 13.12
CA PRO A 484 29.11 -1.16 13.88
C PRO A 484 28.93 -0.17 15.03
N ILE A 485 27.72 0.35 15.22
CA ILE A 485 27.41 1.33 16.25
C ILE A 485 27.46 0.70 17.63
N ALA A 486 28.34 1.20 18.49
CA ALA A 486 28.57 0.63 19.82
C ALA A 486 27.31 0.69 20.70
N GLY A 487 26.94 -0.42 21.32
CA GLY A 487 25.78 -0.54 22.20
C GLY A 487 24.43 -0.64 21.47
N SER A 488 24.41 -0.56 20.17
CA SER A 488 23.19 -0.78 19.37
C SER A 488 22.89 -2.28 19.25
N THR A 489 21.62 -2.65 19.44
CA THR A 489 21.11 -4.00 19.21
C THR A 489 20.59 -4.14 17.78
N VAL A 490 21.42 -3.81 16.83
CA VAL A 490 21.05 -3.77 15.41
C VAL A 490 20.75 -5.13 14.81
N ASN A 491 19.98 -5.15 13.74
CA ASN A 491 19.63 -6.35 13.01
C ASN A 491 20.83 -6.92 12.24
N ILE A 492 21.67 -6.02 11.70
CA ILE A 492 22.87 -6.37 10.94
C ILE A 492 24.08 -5.67 11.58
N PRO A 493 24.72 -6.30 12.58
CA PRO A 493 25.81 -5.69 13.34
C PRO A 493 27.15 -5.71 12.60
N GLY A 494 27.14 -5.68 11.27
CA GLY A 494 28.30 -5.69 10.42
C GLY A 494 28.91 -4.30 10.18
N GLN A 495 30.04 -4.28 9.47
CA GLN A 495 30.61 -3.05 8.96
C GLN A 495 29.75 -2.55 7.79
N ARG A 496 29.43 -1.26 7.81
CA ARG A 496 28.56 -0.63 6.82
C ARG A 496 29.33 -0.26 5.56
N ASN A 497 28.66 -0.31 4.43
CA ASN A 497 29.26 0.01 3.13
C ASN A 497 29.82 1.44 3.09
N PRO A 498 30.92 1.68 2.35
CA PRO A 498 31.36 3.04 2.06
C PRO A 498 30.38 3.74 1.10
N ALA A 499 30.48 5.09 1.01
CA ALA A 499 29.62 5.91 0.15
C ALA A 499 28.09 5.85 0.48
N VAL A 500 27.75 5.41 1.68
CA VAL A 500 26.40 5.53 2.23
C VAL A 500 26.19 6.92 2.77
N ALA A 501 25.34 7.70 2.10
CA ALA A 501 25.04 9.07 2.53
C ALA A 501 24.24 9.06 3.83
N PHE A 502 23.31 8.12 3.94
CA PHE A 502 22.53 7.87 5.13
C PHE A 502 22.15 6.39 5.16
N GLY A 503 22.21 5.78 6.33
CA GLY A 503 21.75 4.43 6.54
C GLY A 503 21.09 4.33 7.91
N GLU A 504 20.17 3.42 8.04
CA GLU A 504 19.51 3.11 9.29
C GLU A 504 19.26 1.60 9.43
N ASP A 505 19.28 1.17 10.69
CA ASP A 505 19.01 -0.18 11.11
C ASP A 505 18.11 -0.08 12.32
N THR A 506 16.81 -0.15 12.09
CA THR A 506 15.80 0.18 13.07
C THR A 506 14.90 -1.02 13.34
N GLN A 507 14.63 -1.26 14.62
CA GLN A 507 13.62 -2.20 15.05
C GLN A 507 12.48 -1.46 15.72
N ARG A 508 11.26 -1.67 15.24
CA ARG A 508 10.02 -1.15 15.81
C ARG A 508 9.03 -2.27 16.07
N GLY A 509 8.12 -2.00 16.97
CA GLY A 509 7.03 -2.92 17.18
C GLY A 509 6.07 -2.46 18.25
N TYR A 510 5.00 -3.22 18.39
CA TYR A 510 4.04 -3.00 19.45
C TYR A 510 3.48 -4.32 19.96
N GLN A 511 2.97 -4.24 21.17
CA GLN A 511 2.09 -5.26 21.76
C GLN A 511 0.73 -4.61 22.03
N GLN A 512 -0.33 -5.32 21.72
CA GLN A 512 -1.69 -4.87 21.98
C GLN A 512 -2.45 -5.93 22.78
N VAL A 513 -3.18 -5.46 23.79
CA VAL A 513 -4.26 -6.22 24.41
C VAL A 513 -5.55 -5.43 24.22
N ALA A 514 -6.62 -6.11 23.82
CA ALA A 514 -7.90 -5.47 23.67
C ALA A 514 -9.05 -6.37 24.13
N PHE A 515 -10.12 -5.72 24.62
CA PHE A 515 -11.38 -6.37 24.96
C PHE A 515 -12.50 -5.67 24.19
N PHE A 516 -13.38 -6.44 23.56
CA PHE A 516 -14.47 -5.88 22.78
C PHE A 516 -15.79 -6.59 23.05
N GLY A 517 -16.87 -5.89 22.82
CA GLY A 517 -18.19 -6.45 22.90
C GLY A 517 -19.20 -5.65 22.10
N SER A 518 -20.24 -6.33 21.65
CA SER A 518 -21.39 -5.73 20.98
C SER A 518 -22.66 -6.45 21.42
N VAL A 519 -23.71 -5.68 21.64
CA VAL A 519 -25.02 -6.18 22.07
C VAL A 519 -26.08 -5.68 21.10
N ASP A 520 -26.90 -6.59 20.60
CA ASP A 520 -28.09 -6.32 19.80
C ASP A 520 -29.32 -6.52 20.66
N PHE A 521 -30.24 -5.55 20.66
CA PHE A 521 -31.50 -5.62 21.35
C PHE A 521 -32.67 -5.28 20.43
N ASP A 522 -33.56 -6.23 20.22
CA ASP A 522 -34.77 -6.01 19.43
C ASP A 522 -35.80 -5.23 20.24
N ILE A 523 -35.88 -3.92 20.02
CA ILE A 523 -36.87 -3.05 20.61
C ILE A 523 -38.28 -3.51 20.18
N LEU A 524 -38.40 -3.76 18.88
CA LEU A 524 -39.53 -4.38 18.19
C LEU A 524 -39.03 -5.51 17.28
N PRO A 525 -39.90 -6.43 16.83
CA PRO A 525 -39.48 -7.46 15.85
C PRO A 525 -38.87 -6.91 14.56
N THR A 526 -39.14 -5.64 14.24
CA THR A 526 -38.64 -4.93 13.06
C THR A 526 -37.61 -3.87 13.38
N LEU A 527 -37.30 -3.61 14.66
CA LEU A 527 -36.44 -2.52 15.10
C LEU A 527 -35.38 -3.02 16.09
N THR A 528 -34.14 -3.04 15.69
CA THR A 528 -33.01 -3.48 16.50
C THR A 528 -32.08 -2.32 16.83
N LEU A 529 -31.68 -2.20 18.09
CA LEU A 529 -30.61 -1.33 18.55
C LEU A 529 -29.35 -2.16 18.81
N THR A 530 -28.24 -1.76 18.22
CA THR A 530 -26.93 -2.36 18.46
C THR A 530 -26.02 -1.34 19.14
N GLY A 531 -25.33 -1.74 20.20
CA GLY A 531 -24.28 -0.96 20.85
C GLY A 531 -23.03 -1.80 21.03
N GLY A 532 -21.87 -1.27 20.69
CA GLY A 532 -20.60 -1.98 20.85
C GLY A 532 -19.45 -1.06 21.22
N THR A 533 -18.46 -1.61 21.91
CA THR A 533 -17.24 -0.90 22.30
C THR A 533 -16.04 -1.83 22.33
N ARG A 534 -14.85 -1.26 22.12
CA ARG A 534 -13.55 -1.91 22.27
C ARG A 534 -12.67 -1.05 23.16
N TYR A 535 -12.11 -1.65 24.20
CA TYR A 535 -10.97 -1.12 24.93
C TYR A 535 -9.71 -1.64 24.28
N PHE A 536 -8.69 -0.79 24.14
CA PHE A 536 -7.36 -1.16 23.65
C PHE A 536 -6.27 -0.59 24.53
N ASP A 537 -5.16 -1.32 24.60
CA ASP A 537 -3.93 -0.98 25.29
C ASP A 537 -2.75 -1.36 24.37
N TYR A 538 -2.09 -0.36 23.80
CA TYR A 538 -0.90 -0.49 22.97
C TYR A 538 0.34 -0.08 23.75
N THR A 539 1.39 -0.87 23.65
CA THR A 539 2.73 -0.49 24.09
C THR A 539 3.67 -0.64 22.91
N GLU A 540 4.27 0.45 22.49
CA GLU A 540 5.17 0.54 21.35
C GLU A 540 6.61 0.75 21.79
N PHE A 541 7.57 0.28 20.98
CA PHE A 541 9.00 0.43 21.24
C PHE A 541 9.77 0.70 19.95
N GLU A 542 10.93 1.37 20.10
CA GLU A 542 11.94 1.52 19.05
C GLU A 542 13.33 1.27 19.59
N THR A 543 14.18 0.62 18.78
CA THR A 543 15.60 0.41 19.01
C THR A 543 16.34 0.44 17.67
N GLY A 544 17.67 0.57 17.69
CA GLY A 544 18.49 0.50 16.50
C GLY A 544 19.61 1.53 16.43
N SER A 545 19.97 1.89 15.21
CA SER A 545 21.03 2.87 14.92
C SER A 545 20.81 3.58 13.60
N GLN A 546 21.46 4.73 13.47
CA GLN A 546 21.59 5.48 12.23
C GLN A 546 23.07 5.81 11.99
N TYR A 547 23.46 5.92 10.74
CA TYR A 547 24.85 6.17 10.36
C TYR A 547 24.94 6.86 8.99
N GLY A 548 26.13 7.41 8.71
CA GLY A 548 26.46 8.00 7.42
C GLY A 548 27.95 8.11 7.25
N SER A 549 28.47 7.87 6.06
CA SER A 549 29.91 7.90 5.78
C SER A 549 30.40 9.26 5.23
N PHE A 550 29.52 10.24 5.04
CA PHE A 550 29.88 11.55 4.51
C PHE A 550 30.23 12.58 5.59
N THR A 551 31.01 12.14 6.56
CA THR A 551 31.54 13.00 7.63
C THR A 551 33.03 13.23 7.45
N PRO A 552 33.61 14.26 8.06
CA PRO A 552 35.06 14.45 8.00
C PRO A 552 35.87 13.28 8.54
N ALA A 553 35.34 12.56 9.53
CA ALA A 553 36.02 11.39 10.10
C ALA A 553 36.12 10.21 9.14
N CYS A 554 35.17 10.07 8.21
CA CYS A 554 35.17 9.02 7.22
C CYS A 554 35.92 9.37 5.92
N TYR A 555 36.22 10.63 5.70
CA TYR A 555 36.93 11.08 4.50
C TYR A 555 38.40 10.67 4.57
N GLN A 556 38.87 10.00 3.52
CA GLN A 556 40.22 9.44 3.43
C GLN A 556 40.59 8.52 4.63
N ALA A 557 39.63 7.80 5.15
CA ALA A 557 39.79 6.79 6.19
C ALA A 557 39.33 5.42 5.70
N LEU A 558 39.96 4.33 6.12
CA LEU A 558 39.48 2.98 5.78
C LEU A 558 38.18 2.67 6.49
N THR A 559 38.09 3.04 7.76
CA THR A 559 36.90 2.89 8.61
C THR A 559 36.72 4.12 9.48
N CYS A 560 35.50 4.38 9.92
CA CYS A 560 35.16 5.46 10.84
C CYS A 560 34.04 4.99 11.81
N ASP A 561 33.99 5.64 12.96
CA ASP A 561 32.97 5.39 13.98
C ASP A 561 31.94 6.54 13.97
N GLU A 562 31.08 6.53 12.94
CA GLU A 562 30.11 7.58 12.69
C GLU A 562 28.68 7.04 12.69
N GLY A 563 27.94 7.39 13.72
CA GLY A 563 26.54 6.98 13.84
C GLY A 563 25.95 7.26 15.20
N VAL A 564 24.65 7.06 15.32
CA VAL A 564 23.86 7.29 16.52
C VAL A 564 23.27 5.97 17.00
N ASN A 565 23.43 5.69 18.28
CA ASN A 565 22.79 4.57 18.95
C ASN A 565 21.41 4.99 19.48
N ILE A 566 20.32 4.53 18.84
CA ILE A 566 18.95 4.87 19.21
C ILE A 566 18.52 4.17 20.52
N ASN A 567 19.13 3.03 20.86
CA ASN A 567 18.79 2.28 22.07
C ASN A 567 18.92 3.11 23.36
N GLY A 568 19.79 4.13 23.35
CA GLY A 568 19.97 5.04 24.49
C GLY A 568 18.75 5.90 24.81
N ASN A 569 17.85 6.10 23.86
CA ASN A 569 16.65 6.91 24.02
C ASN A 569 15.60 6.23 24.89
N ASN A 570 15.63 4.91 25.00
CA ASN A 570 14.61 4.08 25.69
C ASN A 570 13.19 4.38 25.19
N ASP A 571 13.04 4.46 23.87
CA ASP A 571 11.78 4.85 23.21
C ASP A 571 10.69 3.81 23.42
N HIS A 572 9.82 4.10 24.37
CA HIS A 572 8.62 3.35 24.69
C HIS A 572 7.45 4.31 24.88
N VAL A 573 6.34 3.99 24.24
CA VAL A 573 5.12 4.78 24.38
C VAL A 573 3.91 3.88 24.56
N LYS A 574 2.96 4.35 25.37
CA LYS A 574 1.74 3.62 25.68
C LYS A 574 0.50 4.43 25.32
N TYR A 575 -0.43 3.79 24.61
CA TYR A 575 -1.71 4.37 24.24
C TYR A 575 -2.85 3.47 24.70
N THR A 576 -3.85 4.06 25.35
CA THR A 576 -5.06 3.35 25.77
C THR A 576 -6.29 4.14 25.39
N GLY A 577 -7.40 3.46 25.16
CA GLY A 577 -8.64 4.16 24.85
C GLY A 577 -9.81 3.25 24.54
N PHE A 578 -10.91 3.89 24.16
CA PHE A 578 -12.13 3.22 23.74
C PHE A 578 -12.55 3.67 22.36
N LYS A 579 -13.05 2.73 21.55
CA LYS A 579 -13.74 3.01 20.28
C LYS A 579 -15.08 2.32 20.29
N SER A 580 -16.11 3.08 19.93
CA SER A 580 -17.50 2.63 20.08
C SER A 580 -18.28 2.72 18.77
N ARG A 581 -19.34 1.94 18.67
CA ARG A 581 -20.33 2.00 17.59
C ARG A 581 -21.74 1.90 18.17
N GLY A 582 -22.68 2.54 17.47
CA GLY A 582 -24.10 2.44 17.76
C GLY A 582 -24.88 2.33 16.45
N VAL A 583 -25.85 1.44 16.37
CA VAL A 583 -26.64 1.23 15.15
C VAL A 583 -28.10 1.09 15.51
N LEU A 584 -28.94 1.81 14.79
CA LEU A 584 -30.38 1.60 14.80
C LEU A 584 -30.79 1.01 13.45
N SER A 585 -31.32 -0.19 13.45
CA SER A 585 -31.69 -0.94 12.26
C SER A 585 -33.21 -1.14 12.24
N TRP A 586 -33.86 -0.69 11.17
CA TRP A 586 -35.30 -0.85 10.98
C TRP A 586 -35.62 -1.62 9.72
N LYS A 587 -36.38 -2.71 9.85
CA LYS A 587 -36.86 -3.55 8.76
C LYS A 587 -38.38 -3.35 8.55
N PRO A 588 -38.79 -2.27 7.86
CA PRO A 588 -40.23 -2.00 7.63
C PRO A 588 -40.91 -3.12 6.83
N GLN A 589 -40.15 -3.85 6.03
CA GLN A 589 -40.55 -5.01 5.25
C GLN A 589 -39.46 -6.08 5.30
N PRO A 590 -39.77 -7.37 5.07
CA PRO A 590 -38.80 -8.47 5.19
C PRO A 590 -37.51 -8.31 4.35
N ARG A 591 -37.55 -7.52 3.29
CA ARG A 591 -36.45 -7.33 2.33
C ARG A 591 -35.98 -5.89 2.24
N THR A 592 -36.30 -5.07 3.23
CA THR A 592 -35.92 -3.68 3.24
C THR A 592 -35.31 -3.35 4.60
N LEU A 593 -34.12 -2.83 4.59
CA LEU A 593 -33.39 -2.37 5.76
C LEU A 593 -33.13 -0.87 5.63
N VAL A 594 -33.50 -0.12 6.67
CA VAL A 594 -33.08 1.27 6.88
C VAL A 594 -32.23 1.30 8.14
N TYR A 595 -31.11 1.99 8.13
CA TYR A 595 -30.26 2.08 9.33
C TYR A 595 -29.67 3.46 9.52
N ALA A 596 -29.37 3.76 10.78
CA ALA A 596 -28.53 4.86 11.20
C ALA A 596 -27.36 4.31 12.01
N LEU A 597 -26.14 4.69 11.65
CA LEU A 597 -24.89 4.18 12.21
C LEU A 597 -24.04 5.33 12.74
N PHE A 598 -23.55 5.17 13.96
CA PHE A 598 -22.42 5.90 14.52
C PHE A 598 -21.25 4.93 14.70
N SER A 599 -20.05 5.30 14.24
CA SER A 599 -18.85 4.45 14.40
C SER A 599 -17.58 5.27 14.54
N GLN A 600 -16.59 4.70 15.24
CA GLN A 600 -15.30 5.31 15.50
C GLN A 600 -14.18 4.41 15.06
N GLY A 601 -13.08 5.03 14.56
CA GLY A 601 -11.83 4.40 14.17
C GLY A 601 -10.63 5.18 14.70
N PHE A 602 -9.44 4.59 14.58
CA PHE A 602 -8.18 5.22 14.92
C PHE A 602 -7.02 4.47 14.26
N ARG A 603 -5.88 5.14 14.13
CA ARG A 603 -4.59 4.51 13.90
C ARG A 603 -3.73 4.64 15.17
N PRO A 604 -2.88 3.66 15.50
CA PRO A 604 -1.87 3.83 16.54
C PRO A 604 -0.92 4.98 16.19
N GLY A 605 -0.24 5.51 17.18
CA GLY A 605 0.87 6.45 17.00
C GLY A 605 2.11 5.74 16.47
N GLY A 606 3.27 6.35 16.65
CA GLY A 606 4.54 5.76 16.25
C GLY A 606 5.72 6.68 16.55
N PHE A 607 6.91 6.22 16.19
CA PHE A 607 8.16 6.95 16.34
C PHE A 607 8.59 7.56 15.00
N ASN A 608 9.35 8.63 15.09
CA ASN A 608 10.03 9.24 13.95
C ASN A 608 11.46 8.72 13.85
N ARG A 609 11.99 8.74 12.63
CA ARG A 609 13.38 8.45 12.34
C ARG A 609 14.28 9.35 13.17
N SER A 610 15.24 8.79 13.89
CA SER A 610 16.14 9.42 14.87
C SER A 610 15.44 10.16 16.02
N GLY A 611 16.08 10.15 17.18
CA GLY A 611 15.62 10.87 18.37
C GLY A 611 15.43 12.37 18.15
N PRO A 612 14.96 13.10 19.16
CA PRO A 612 14.80 14.54 19.06
C PRO A 612 16.16 15.15 18.77
N SER A 613 16.18 16.10 17.89
CA SER A 613 17.38 16.90 17.72
C SER A 613 17.65 17.67 19.02
N ASP A 614 18.89 17.72 19.44
CA ASP A 614 19.35 18.52 20.60
C ASP A 614 19.31 20.02 20.31
N GLY A 615 18.71 20.47 19.22
CA GLY A 615 18.67 21.86 18.76
C GLY A 615 19.93 22.33 18.04
N SER A 616 20.93 21.45 17.90
CA SER A 616 22.19 21.77 17.23
C SER A 616 22.24 21.34 15.76
N SER A 617 21.27 20.54 15.30
CA SER A 617 21.25 19.94 13.96
C SER A 617 20.27 20.63 13.01
N ASP A 618 20.35 20.25 11.73
CA ASP A 618 19.45 20.68 10.65
C ASP A 618 17.96 20.26 10.86
N ASP A 619 17.66 19.49 11.92
CA ASP A 619 16.31 19.04 12.27
C ASP A 619 15.49 20.10 13.03
N VAL A 620 16.01 21.32 13.20
CA VAL A 620 15.34 22.41 13.91
C VAL A 620 14.99 23.54 12.96
N ALA A 621 13.69 23.76 12.74
CA ALA A 621 13.23 24.96 12.06
C ALA A 621 13.31 26.17 12.98
N LYS A 622 14.06 27.18 12.57
CA LYS A 622 14.25 28.45 13.32
C LYS A 622 13.40 29.58 12.75
N SER A 623 12.92 30.45 13.60
CA SER A 623 12.24 31.67 13.16
C SER A 623 13.21 32.62 12.45
N ALA A 624 12.77 33.15 11.29
CA ALA A 624 13.57 34.06 10.48
C ALA A 624 13.72 35.48 11.09
N ASP A 625 12.90 35.84 12.08
CA ASP A 625 12.89 37.19 12.71
C ASP A 625 13.86 37.32 13.89
N GLY A 626 14.64 36.24 14.15
CA GLY A 626 15.61 36.23 15.24
C GLY A 626 14.99 36.11 16.63
N THR A 627 13.69 36.10 16.78
CA THR A 627 13.01 35.61 17.97
C THR A 627 13.17 34.10 18.01
N TYR A 628 13.78 33.57 19.07
CA TYR A 628 14.18 32.14 19.19
C TYR A 628 13.05 31.13 19.20
N LYS A 629 12.05 31.32 18.36
CA LYS A 629 10.98 30.31 18.17
C LYS A 629 11.52 29.18 17.35
N GLN A 630 11.56 28.02 17.95
CA GLN A 630 12.14 26.80 17.35
C GLN A 630 11.18 25.62 17.44
N PHE A 631 11.10 24.89 16.35
CA PHE A 631 10.41 23.63 16.29
C PHE A 631 11.41 22.52 15.96
N ALA A 632 11.63 21.63 16.91
CA ALA A 632 12.36 20.40 16.65
C ALA A 632 11.42 19.34 16.13
N LYS A 633 11.91 18.51 15.21
CA LYS A 633 11.25 17.28 14.80
C LYS A 633 10.83 16.47 16.04
N PRO A 634 9.55 16.11 16.19
CA PRO A 634 9.12 15.31 17.35
C PRO A 634 9.65 13.88 17.28
N ASN A 635 9.92 13.26 18.45
CA ASN A 635 10.31 11.84 18.52
C ASN A 635 9.29 10.89 17.91
N GLY A 636 8.02 11.26 17.92
CA GLY A 636 6.95 10.44 17.44
C GLY A 636 5.66 11.24 17.28
N TYR A 637 4.61 10.55 16.98
CA TYR A 637 3.29 11.08 16.76
C TYR A 637 2.25 10.25 17.50
N THR A 638 1.12 10.86 17.83
CA THR A 638 0.06 10.26 18.62
C THR A 638 -1.02 9.61 17.73
N PRO A 639 -1.89 8.75 18.29
CA PRO A 639 -3.04 8.23 17.56
C PRO A 639 -3.92 9.37 17.03
N ASP A 640 -4.39 9.22 15.79
CA ASP A 640 -5.46 10.05 15.23
C ASP A 640 -6.85 9.40 15.46
N SER A 641 -7.92 10.06 15.07
CA SER A 641 -9.25 9.53 15.30
C SER A 641 -10.26 9.96 14.24
N LEU A 642 -11.09 8.99 13.86
CA LEU A 642 -12.21 9.18 12.94
C LEU A 642 -13.52 8.90 13.64
N THR A 643 -14.49 9.79 13.43
CA THR A 643 -15.88 9.60 13.83
C THR A 643 -16.78 9.68 12.61
N ASN A 644 -17.68 8.72 12.44
CA ASN A 644 -18.60 8.60 11.32
C ASN A 644 -20.05 8.58 11.79
N TRP A 645 -20.91 9.29 11.07
CA TRP A 645 -22.35 9.18 11.10
C TRP A 645 -22.83 8.80 9.70
N GLU A 646 -23.62 7.76 9.62
CA GLU A 646 -24.10 7.22 8.36
C GLU A 646 -25.58 6.87 8.46
N ILE A 647 -26.32 7.14 7.40
CA ILE A 647 -27.67 6.65 7.18
C ILE A 647 -27.70 5.84 5.89
N GLY A 648 -28.36 4.70 5.90
CA GLY A 648 -28.42 3.86 4.72
C GLY A 648 -29.73 3.13 4.54
N PHE A 649 -29.92 2.71 3.31
CA PHE A 649 -31.09 2.01 2.83
C PHE A 649 -30.64 0.84 1.95
N LYS A 650 -31.18 -0.36 2.23
CA LYS A 650 -30.95 -1.56 1.41
C LYS A 650 -32.28 -2.20 1.11
N THR A 651 -32.49 -2.60 -0.14
CA THR A 651 -33.75 -3.25 -0.50
C THR A 651 -33.56 -4.26 -1.63
N ASP A 652 -34.40 -5.28 -1.62
CA ASP A 652 -34.50 -6.30 -2.66
C ASP A 652 -35.93 -6.29 -3.23
N LEU A 653 -36.02 -5.90 -4.48
CA LEU A 653 -37.24 -5.62 -5.19
C LEU A 653 -37.54 -6.67 -6.28
N LEU A 654 -38.78 -6.73 -6.73
CA LEU A 654 -39.23 -7.50 -7.89
C LEU A 654 -38.84 -8.99 -7.79
N ASN A 655 -39.02 -9.60 -6.60
CA ASN A 655 -38.66 -11.00 -6.34
C ASN A 655 -37.19 -11.30 -6.64
N HIS A 656 -36.27 -10.58 -6.04
CA HIS A 656 -34.81 -10.67 -6.19
C HIS A 656 -34.26 -10.29 -7.58
N LYS A 657 -35.07 -9.65 -8.42
CA LYS A 657 -34.58 -9.16 -9.71
C LYS A 657 -33.79 -7.87 -9.61
N VAL A 658 -34.01 -7.07 -8.58
CA VAL A 658 -33.31 -5.79 -8.39
C VAL A 658 -32.94 -5.64 -6.92
N GLN A 659 -31.64 -5.56 -6.65
CA GLN A 659 -31.08 -5.16 -5.36
C GLN A 659 -30.59 -3.71 -5.49
N PHE A 660 -30.97 -2.86 -4.55
CA PHE A 660 -30.54 -1.48 -4.51
C PHE A 660 -30.13 -1.11 -3.08
N ASN A 661 -28.89 -0.63 -2.94
CA ASN A 661 -28.31 -0.18 -1.68
C ASN A 661 -27.83 1.26 -1.85
N MET A 662 -28.08 2.09 -0.86
CA MET A 662 -27.62 3.48 -0.83
C MET A 662 -27.28 3.89 0.60
N SER A 663 -26.22 4.71 0.74
CA SER A 663 -25.87 5.33 2.01
C SER A 663 -25.39 6.77 1.81
N ALA A 664 -25.54 7.57 2.85
CA ALA A 664 -24.96 8.89 2.96
C ALA A 664 -24.21 8.98 4.29
N TYR A 665 -23.03 9.60 4.27
CA TYR A 665 -22.18 9.68 5.45
C TYR A 665 -21.61 11.09 5.65
N TYR A 666 -21.29 11.35 6.93
CA TYR A 666 -20.52 12.51 7.36
C TYR A 666 -19.47 12.05 8.38
N MET A 667 -18.21 12.36 8.09
CA MET A 667 -17.08 11.94 8.92
C MET A 667 -16.26 13.14 9.36
N ILE A 668 -15.73 13.05 10.58
CA ILE A 668 -14.75 14.00 11.14
C ILE A 668 -13.49 13.23 11.46
N TRP A 669 -12.41 13.55 10.74
CA TRP A 669 -11.07 13.02 10.97
C TRP A 669 -10.25 14.09 11.69
N LYS A 670 -9.78 13.79 12.90
CA LYS A 670 -9.06 14.72 13.77
C LYS A 670 -7.60 14.32 13.89
N ASP A 671 -6.75 15.33 13.90
CA ASP A 671 -5.32 15.22 14.17
C ASP A 671 -4.64 14.20 13.24
N ALA A 672 -5.03 14.24 11.96
CA ALA A 672 -4.60 13.27 10.96
C ALA A 672 -3.08 13.11 10.94
N GLN A 673 -2.62 11.87 11.03
CA GLN A 673 -1.21 11.55 10.87
C GLN A 673 -0.81 11.72 9.40
N LEU A 674 0.24 12.44 9.14
CA LEU A 674 0.81 12.64 7.81
C LEU A 674 2.33 12.63 7.85
N LEU A 675 2.93 12.27 6.74
CA LEU A 675 4.37 12.43 6.53
C LEU A 675 4.64 13.87 6.07
N TYR A 676 5.37 14.63 6.89
CA TYR A 676 5.77 15.99 6.55
C TYR A 676 7.17 15.97 5.95
N PHE A 677 7.32 16.62 4.79
CA PHE A 677 8.60 16.80 4.13
C PHE A 677 8.66 18.21 3.53
N ASN A 678 9.55 19.05 4.04
CA ASN A 678 9.83 20.35 3.46
C ASN A 678 11.27 20.76 3.78
N PRO A 679 12.24 20.33 2.99
CA PRO A 679 13.66 20.62 3.23
C PRO A 679 14.00 22.11 3.15
N ALA A 680 13.19 22.94 2.48
CA ALA A 680 13.39 24.38 2.44
C ALA A 680 13.06 25.07 3.78
N ALA A 681 12.31 24.42 4.66
CA ALA A 681 11.82 25.00 5.91
C ALA A 681 12.79 24.84 7.09
N GLY A 682 14.07 24.60 6.86
CA GLY A 682 15.08 24.48 7.91
C GLY A 682 15.23 23.11 8.55
N PHE A 683 14.40 22.12 8.15
CA PHE A 683 14.49 20.74 8.64
C PHE A 683 15.51 19.87 7.88
N GLY A 684 16.23 20.46 6.93
CA GLY A 684 17.08 19.70 6.04
C GLY A 684 16.29 18.72 5.16
N ASN A 685 16.95 17.69 4.68
CA ASN A 685 16.34 16.66 3.82
C ASN A 685 15.72 15.52 4.66
N THR A 686 14.92 15.87 5.66
CA THR A 686 14.33 14.91 6.60
C THR A 686 12.81 14.89 6.48
N ALA A 687 12.25 13.69 6.26
CA ALA A 687 10.82 13.45 6.38
C ALA A 687 10.49 12.94 7.79
N PHE A 688 9.39 13.39 8.36
CA PHE A 688 8.90 12.91 9.66
C PHE A 688 7.38 12.85 9.69
N ALA A 689 6.86 11.88 10.42
CA ALA A 689 5.43 11.79 10.67
C ALA A 689 5.01 12.72 11.82
N THR A 690 3.86 13.35 11.68
CA THR A 690 3.32 14.25 12.70
C THR A 690 1.80 14.25 12.66
N ASN A 691 1.17 14.61 13.78
CA ASN A 691 -0.24 14.94 13.79
C ASN A 691 -0.42 16.36 13.23
N GLY A 692 -1.35 16.49 12.32
CA GLY A 692 -1.53 17.72 11.55
C GLY A 692 -3.00 18.15 11.45
N PRO A 693 -3.53 18.33 10.24
CA PRO A 693 -4.85 18.89 10.02
C PRO A 693 -5.97 17.95 10.44
N SER A 694 -7.16 18.53 10.59
CA SER A 694 -8.42 17.79 10.66
C SER A 694 -9.19 17.95 9.36
N TYR A 695 -10.05 16.98 9.06
CA TYR A 695 -10.84 16.94 7.83
C TYR A 695 -12.31 16.67 8.11
N HIS A 696 -13.19 17.28 7.31
CA HIS A 696 -14.58 16.93 7.22
C HIS A 696 -14.85 16.25 5.88
N ILE A 697 -15.44 15.08 5.92
CA ILE A 697 -15.68 14.26 4.75
C ILE A 697 -17.16 13.91 4.69
N LYS A 698 -17.78 14.14 3.55
CA LYS A 698 -19.19 13.81 3.31
C LYS A 698 -19.36 13.20 1.94
N GLY A 699 -20.28 12.26 1.83
CA GLY A 699 -20.51 11.60 0.57
C GLY A 699 -21.78 10.78 0.52
N VAL A 700 -22.04 10.27 -0.67
CA VAL A 700 -23.17 9.39 -0.97
C VAL A 700 -22.64 8.24 -1.82
N GLU A 701 -23.10 7.04 -1.53
CA GLU A 701 -22.75 5.80 -2.23
C GLU A 701 -24.03 5.10 -2.66
N ALA A 702 -24.04 4.54 -3.86
CA ALA A 702 -25.16 3.76 -4.36
C ALA A 702 -24.67 2.52 -5.12
N GLN A 703 -25.37 1.42 -4.96
CA GLN A 703 -25.10 0.14 -5.65
C GLN A 703 -26.40 -0.45 -6.18
N VAL A 704 -26.35 -1.02 -7.37
CA VAL A 704 -27.46 -1.72 -7.98
C VAL A 704 -27.01 -3.04 -8.58
N VAL A 705 -27.79 -4.09 -8.37
CA VAL A 705 -27.67 -5.37 -9.09
C VAL A 705 -29.04 -5.68 -9.65
N ALA A 706 -29.14 -5.82 -10.97
CA ALA A 706 -30.38 -6.10 -11.66
C ALA A 706 -30.29 -7.34 -12.53
N ARG A 707 -31.31 -8.21 -12.49
CA ARG A 707 -31.51 -9.39 -13.33
C ARG A 707 -32.87 -9.30 -14.02
N PRO A 708 -33.03 -8.37 -15.01
CA PRO A 708 -34.34 -8.07 -15.57
C PRO A 708 -34.94 -9.22 -16.36
N ILE A 709 -34.11 -10.01 -17.06
CA ILE A 709 -34.49 -11.21 -17.81
C ILE A 709 -33.51 -12.34 -17.52
N ASN A 710 -33.89 -13.55 -17.83
CA ASN A 710 -33.01 -14.71 -17.66
C ASN A 710 -31.73 -14.54 -18.48
N GLY A 711 -30.61 -14.87 -17.87
CA GLY A 711 -29.28 -14.73 -18.48
C GLY A 711 -28.69 -13.33 -18.42
N LEU A 712 -29.43 -12.25 -18.19
CA LEU A 712 -28.89 -10.90 -18.11
C LEU A 712 -28.67 -10.46 -16.66
N SER A 713 -27.43 -10.13 -16.34
CA SER A 713 -27.03 -9.50 -15.08
C SER A 713 -26.43 -8.12 -15.37
N ILE A 714 -26.92 -7.10 -14.68
CA ILE A 714 -26.43 -5.73 -14.75
C ILE A 714 -26.01 -5.35 -13.32
N GLN A 715 -24.82 -4.80 -13.18
CA GLN A 715 -24.31 -4.31 -11.90
C GLN A 715 -23.75 -2.90 -12.10
N GLY A 716 -23.94 -2.06 -11.10
CA GLY A 716 -23.36 -0.73 -11.11
C GLY A 716 -23.19 -0.21 -9.70
N SER A 717 -22.20 0.64 -9.54
CA SER A 717 -22.00 1.40 -8.31
C SER A 717 -21.44 2.78 -8.64
N ALA A 718 -21.80 3.75 -7.82
CA ALA A 718 -21.34 5.13 -7.96
C ALA A 718 -21.20 5.78 -6.58
N THR A 719 -20.20 6.64 -6.48
CA THR A 719 -19.93 7.41 -5.26
C THR A 719 -19.68 8.87 -5.61
N TYR A 720 -20.16 9.74 -4.73
CA TYR A 720 -19.74 11.12 -4.66
C TYR A 720 -19.13 11.37 -3.29
N ASN A 721 -17.90 11.89 -3.26
CA ASN A 721 -17.15 12.16 -2.05
C ASN A 721 -16.58 13.58 -2.05
N ASP A 722 -16.81 14.33 -0.95
CA ASP A 722 -16.26 15.68 -0.75
C ASP A 722 -15.47 15.68 0.57
N SER A 723 -14.15 15.48 0.46
CA SER A 723 -13.22 15.49 1.59
C SER A 723 -12.50 16.83 1.65
N LYS A 724 -12.66 17.56 2.75
CA LYS A 724 -12.10 18.89 2.92
C LYS A 724 -11.37 19.08 4.23
N GLN A 725 -10.20 19.70 4.14
CA GLN A 725 -9.45 20.15 5.28
C GLN A 725 -10.27 21.19 6.07
N SER A 726 -10.45 20.94 7.38
CA SER A 726 -11.23 21.81 8.27
C SER A 726 -10.36 22.63 9.22
N SER A 727 -9.12 22.23 9.43
CA SER A 727 -8.13 22.96 10.23
C SER A 727 -6.75 22.85 9.62
N SER A 728 -5.88 23.83 9.90
CA SER A 728 -4.45 23.79 9.57
C SER A 728 -3.71 24.33 10.80
N PRO A 729 -3.27 23.44 11.71
CA PRO A 729 -2.51 23.89 12.86
C PRO A 729 -1.17 24.48 12.44
N CYS A 730 -0.63 25.39 13.23
CA CYS A 730 0.72 25.89 13.06
C CYS A 730 1.75 24.96 13.72
N PHE A 731 2.99 25.04 13.32
CA PHE A 731 4.07 24.53 14.17
C PHE A 731 4.11 25.33 15.47
N GLN A 732 4.25 24.60 16.57
CA GLN A 732 4.37 25.21 17.88
C GLN A 732 5.78 25.06 18.40
N GLU A 733 6.32 26.10 19.00
CA GLU A 733 7.61 26.03 19.64
C GLU A 733 7.63 24.91 20.68
N ASN A 734 8.56 24.00 20.55
CA ASN A 734 8.74 22.85 21.45
C ASN A 734 10.17 22.78 22.05
N ILE A 735 11.07 23.67 21.61
CA ILE A 735 12.43 23.85 22.15
C ILE A 735 12.61 25.33 22.46
N GLY A 736 13.25 25.66 23.58
CA GLY A 736 13.55 27.00 23.92
C GLY A 736 13.03 27.41 25.30
N PRO A 737 12.94 28.74 25.58
CA PRO A 737 12.46 29.22 26.87
C PRO A 737 11.03 28.76 27.17
N ALA A 738 10.77 28.36 28.39
CA ALA A 738 9.45 27.86 28.82
C ALA A 738 8.29 28.84 28.53
N ALA A 739 8.55 30.14 28.43
CA ALA A 739 7.56 31.16 28.11
C ALA A 739 7.09 31.10 26.64
N ASP A 740 7.86 30.50 25.75
CA ASP A 740 7.61 30.47 24.32
C ASP A 740 7.05 29.12 23.88
N ILE A 741 7.20 28.07 24.67
CA ILE A 741 6.68 26.75 24.38
C ILE A 741 5.16 26.79 24.09
N GLY A 742 4.75 26.20 22.96
CA GLY A 742 3.36 26.17 22.51
C GLY A 742 2.93 27.38 21.66
N GLN A 743 3.78 28.38 21.47
CA GLN A 743 3.47 29.51 20.60
C GLN A 743 3.59 29.14 19.13
N CYS A 744 2.68 29.67 18.29
CA CYS A 744 2.70 29.44 16.84
C CYS A 744 3.92 30.09 16.19
N ILE A 745 4.63 29.30 15.40
CA ILE A 745 5.69 29.76 14.50
C ILE A 745 5.05 30.12 13.16
N LYS A 746 5.15 31.39 12.76
CA LYS A 746 4.54 31.91 11.51
C LYS A 746 5.53 32.00 10.36
N THR A 747 6.80 32.16 10.66
CA THR A 747 7.86 32.24 9.67
C THR A 747 9.00 31.32 10.06
N LEU A 748 9.51 30.59 9.09
CA LEU A 748 10.64 29.67 9.25
C LEU A 748 11.85 30.22 8.52
N TYR A 749 13.01 29.87 9.01
CA TYR A 749 14.27 30.12 8.32
C TYR A 749 14.30 29.32 7.02
N ASN A 750 14.60 29.97 5.93
CA ASN A 750 14.80 29.28 4.64
C ASN A 750 16.27 28.88 4.55
N SER A 751 16.54 27.58 4.66
CA SER A 751 17.90 27.04 4.58
C SER A 751 18.54 27.26 3.20
N ALA A 752 17.76 27.36 2.15
CA ALA A 752 18.25 27.60 0.78
C ALA A 752 18.55 29.10 0.53
N ASN A 753 17.84 30.01 1.16
CA ASN A 753 18.07 31.46 1.06
C ASN A 753 17.69 32.14 2.37
N PRO A 754 18.64 32.32 3.31
CA PRO A 754 18.37 32.91 4.62
C PRO A 754 17.80 34.32 4.59
N ALA A 755 17.98 35.04 3.50
CA ALA A 755 17.45 36.40 3.34
C ALA A 755 15.93 36.42 3.02
N VAL A 756 15.35 35.29 2.68
CA VAL A 756 13.92 35.18 2.32
C VAL A 756 13.25 34.24 3.31
N PRO A 757 12.51 34.71 4.30
CA PRO A 757 11.81 33.87 5.24
C PRO A 757 10.69 33.09 4.55
N LEU A 758 10.46 31.84 4.96
CA LEU A 758 9.35 31.02 4.54
C LEU A 758 8.15 31.27 5.44
N THR A 759 6.99 31.54 4.84
CA THR A 759 5.74 31.64 5.58
C THR A 759 5.29 30.26 6.01
N ALA A 760 5.16 30.03 7.31
CA ALA A 760 4.72 28.74 7.89
C ALA A 760 3.35 28.86 8.58
N ALA A 761 2.53 29.83 8.18
CA ALA A 761 1.22 30.08 8.80
C ALA A 761 0.26 28.87 8.63
N SER A 762 0.43 28.06 7.60
CA SER A 762 -0.36 26.88 7.32
C SER A 762 0.54 25.75 6.79
N PRO A 763 1.41 25.18 7.64
CA PRO A 763 2.41 24.21 7.20
C PRO A 763 1.77 22.92 6.62
N PHE A 764 0.54 22.65 7.00
CA PHE A 764 -0.22 21.48 6.54
C PHE A 764 -1.23 21.81 5.42
N GLY A 765 -1.12 22.97 4.79
CA GLY A 765 -1.98 23.38 3.69
C GLY A 765 -3.17 24.23 4.11
N THR A 766 -4.05 24.51 3.16
CA THR A 766 -5.10 25.51 3.26
C THR A 766 -6.44 24.87 3.63
N VAL A 767 -7.13 25.45 4.63
CA VAL A 767 -8.51 25.07 4.99
C VAL A 767 -9.44 25.18 3.77
N GLY A 768 -10.27 24.17 3.55
CA GLY A 768 -11.17 24.03 2.42
C GLY A 768 -10.59 23.26 1.24
N SER A 769 -9.29 22.93 1.26
CA SER A 769 -8.65 22.10 0.23
C SER A 769 -9.08 20.64 0.33
N THR A 770 -9.10 19.96 -0.83
CA THR A 770 -9.37 18.52 -0.89
C THR A 770 -8.17 17.70 -0.48
N THR A 771 -8.40 16.53 0.13
CA THR A 771 -7.38 15.54 0.42
C THR A 771 -6.78 14.97 -0.86
N PRO A 772 -5.49 14.54 -0.87
CA PRO A 772 -4.91 13.82 -1.98
C PRO A 772 -5.59 12.46 -2.21
N PHE A 773 -5.44 11.88 -3.40
CA PHE A 773 -6.04 10.60 -3.81
C PHE A 773 -7.54 10.47 -3.54
N SER A 774 -8.27 11.59 -3.54
CA SER A 774 -9.69 11.68 -3.26
C SER A 774 -10.46 12.24 -4.46
N PRO A 775 -10.80 11.40 -5.45
CA PRO A 775 -11.65 11.81 -6.56
C PRO A 775 -13.06 12.08 -6.06
N HIS A 776 -13.70 13.15 -6.56
CA HIS A 776 -15.07 13.49 -6.18
C HIS A 776 -16.10 12.47 -6.66
N VAL A 777 -15.87 11.86 -7.83
CA VAL A 777 -16.77 10.88 -8.43
C VAL A 777 -15.99 9.65 -8.86
N GLN A 778 -16.47 8.50 -8.44
CA GLN A 778 -16.09 7.21 -8.98
C GLN A 778 -17.35 6.42 -9.32
N ALA A 779 -17.34 5.71 -10.42
CA ALA A 779 -18.47 4.90 -10.85
C ALA A 779 -18.01 3.70 -11.67
N ASN A 780 -18.75 2.62 -11.60
CA ASN A 780 -18.63 1.50 -12.53
C ASN A 780 -20.02 1.01 -12.94
N ALA A 781 -20.10 0.48 -14.15
CA ALA A 781 -21.28 -0.19 -14.67
C ALA A 781 -20.84 -1.35 -15.56
N ARG A 782 -21.54 -2.46 -15.46
CA ARG A 782 -21.28 -3.64 -16.29
C ARG A 782 -22.54 -4.42 -16.57
N ALA A 783 -22.51 -5.16 -17.66
CA ALA A 783 -23.54 -6.09 -18.04
C ALA A 783 -22.91 -7.41 -18.50
N ARG A 784 -23.55 -8.52 -18.18
CA ARG A 784 -23.22 -9.86 -18.68
C ARG A 784 -24.50 -10.54 -19.12
N TYR A 785 -24.48 -11.06 -20.33
CA TYR A 785 -25.58 -11.82 -20.89
C TYR A 785 -25.13 -13.24 -21.21
N GLU A 786 -25.80 -14.22 -20.62
CA GLU A 786 -25.58 -15.65 -20.81
C GLU A 786 -26.76 -16.24 -21.60
N PHE A 787 -26.47 -17.04 -22.62
CA PHE A 787 -27.51 -17.62 -23.50
C PHE A 787 -27.11 -19.00 -23.99
N ALA A 788 -28.10 -19.88 -24.11
CA ALA A 788 -27.89 -21.22 -24.64
C ALA A 788 -27.50 -21.17 -26.11
N GLY A 789 -26.50 -21.93 -26.49
CA GLY A 789 -26.02 -22.08 -27.86
C GLY A 789 -26.24 -23.49 -28.39
N LYS A 790 -25.62 -23.79 -29.53
CA LYS A 790 -25.62 -25.16 -30.11
C LYS A 790 -24.68 -26.08 -29.34
N ALA A 791 -24.94 -27.41 -29.43
CA ALA A 791 -24.07 -28.44 -28.85
C ALA A 791 -23.86 -28.29 -27.32
N ASP A 792 -24.94 -28.02 -26.58
CA ASP A 792 -24.96 -27.87 -25.11
C ASP A 792 -23.95 -26.84 -24.56
N MET A 793 -23.59 -25.86 -25.41
CA MET A 793 -22.77 -24.75 -25.00
C MET A 793 -23.62 -23.63 -24.40
N ASN A 794 -23.19 -23.09 -23.29
CA ASN A 794 -23.73 -21.85 -22.72
C ASN A 794 -22.76 -20.68 -23.04
N TRP A 795 -23.17 -19.78 -23.92
CA TRP A 795 -22.39 -18.65 -24.36
C TRP A 795 -22.58 -17.44 -23.45
N PHE A 796 -21.59 -16.57 -23.39
CA PHE A 796 -21.72 -15.31 -22.70
C PHE A 796 -20.99 -14.18 -23.44
N VAL A 797 -21.51 -12.98 -23.24
CA VAL A 797 -20.84 -11.72 -23.56
C VAL A 797 -20.94 -10.80 -22.36
N ALA A 798 -19.86 -10.12 -22.03
CA ALA A 798 -19.82 -9.17 -20.94
C ALA A 798 -19.03 -7.92 -21.32
N GLY A 799 -19.42 -6.79 -20.75
CA GLY A 799 -18.69 -5.54 -20.86
C GLY A 799 -18.90 -4.67 -19.65
N GLY A 800 -17.94 -3.79 -19.40
CA GLY A 800 -17.96 -2.89 -18.26
C GLY A 800 -17.23 -1.60 -18.54
N VAL A 801 -17.60 -0.55 -17.82
CA VAL A 801 -16.94 0.74 -17.81
C VAL A 801 -16.69 1.15 -16.36
N THR A 802 -15.50 1.67 -16.11
CA THR A 802 -15.12 2.27 -14.83
C THR A 802 -14.70 3.71 -15.06
N TYR A 803 -15.13 4.62 -14.23
CA TYR A 803 -14.79 6.04 -14.28
C TYR A 803 -14.25 6.52 -12.92
N THR A 804 -13.15 7.28 -12.98
CA THR A 804 -12.57 8.00 -11.84
C THR A 804 -12.36 9.45 -12.23
N SER A 805 -12.88 10.40 -11.46
CA SER A 805 -12.66 11.83 -11.68
C SER A 805 -11.25 12.25 -11.32
N SER A 806 -10.85 13.47 -11.69
CA SER A 806 -9.54 14.02 -11.37
C SER A 806 -9.32 14.11 -9.86
N MET A 807 -8.06 13.96 -9.42
CA MET A 807 -7.62 14.05 -8.03
C MET A 807 -6.21 14.66 -7.96
N TYR A 808 -5.77 15.00 -6.76
CA TYR A 808 -4.41 15.49 -6.53
C TYR A 808 -3.55 14.39 -5.92
N ASN A 809 -2.22 14.44 -6.18
CA ASN A 809 -1.24 13.52 -5.60
C ASN A 809 -0.82 13.92 -4.19
N GLU A 810 -0.80 15.23 -3.87
CA GLU A 810 -0.26 15.78 -2.63
C GLU A 810 -1.26 16.72 -1.93
N PRO A 811 -1.10 16.97 -0.62
CA PRO A 811 -1.89 17.96 0.10
C PRO A 811 -1.60 19.39 -0.39
N SER A 812 -2.45 20.34 -0.01
CA SER A 812 -2.32 21.75 -0.40
C SER A 812 -1.18 22.52 0.31
N SER A 813 -0.43 21.86 1.17
CA SER A 813 0.86 22.36 1.67
C SER A 813 1.93 22.42 0.56
N TYR A 814 1.78 21.59 -0.46
CA TYR A 814 2.65 21.62 -1.65
C TYR A 814 2.12 22.64 -2.66
N PRO A 815 2.98 23.44 -3.29
CA PRO A 815 2.55 24.36 -4.33
C PRO A 815 2.03 23.63 -5.57
N SER A 816 1.14 24.26 -6.33
CA SER A 816 0.58 23.66 -7.54
C SER A 816 1.65 23.37 -8.58
N GLY A 817 1.61 22.17 -9.15
CA GLY A 817 2.55 21.70 -10.17
C GLY A 817 2.23 22.21 -11.58
N ASP A 818 1.72 23.45 -11.70
CA ASP A 818 1.55 24.07 -13.00
C ASP A 818 2.77 24.94 -13.31
N VAL A 819 3.39 24.73 -14.47
CA VAL A 819 4.55 25.49 -14.93
C VAL A 819 4.24 26.97 -15.04
N ALA A 820 2.98 27.35 -15.22
CA ALA A 820 2.52 28.72 -15.26
C ALA A 820 2.60 29.46 -13.92
N ASP A 821 2.67 28.73 -12.80
CA ASP A 821 2.67 29.31 -11.45
C ASP A 821 4.04 29.83 -10.98
N GLY A 822 5.03 29.94 -11.87
CA GLY A 822 6.32 30.53 -11.56
C GLY A 822 7.24 29.68 -10.67
N ILE A 823 6.87 28.43 -10.45
CA ILE A 823 7.72 27.49 -9.72
C ILE A 823 8.88 27.10 -10.64
N SER A 824 10.08 27.10 -10.08
CA SER A 824 11.33 26.92 -10.81
C SER A 824 11.22 25.91 -11.95
N SER A 825 11.25 26.43 -13.13
CA SER A 825 11.28 25.70 -14.38
C SER A 825 12.57 26.06 -15.12
N PHE A 826 13.09 25.16 -15.90
CA PHE A 826 14.21 25.49 -16.79
C PHE A 826 13.85 25.27 -18.25
N ALA A 827 14.56 26.00 -19.08
CA ALA A 827 14.41 25.84 -20.51
C ALA A 827 15.03 24.49 -20.94
N GLY A 828 14.19 23.58 -21.38
CA GLY A 828 14.62 22.38 -22.06
C GLY A 828 15.02 22.64 -23.51
N PRO A 829 15.43 21.62 -24.27
CA PRO A 829 15.71 21.71 -25.68
C PRO A 829 14.51 22.31 -26.46
N ASN A 830 14.78 23.11 -27.44
CA ASN A 830 13.78 23.75 -28.32
C ASN A 830 12.75 24.65 -27.58
N GLY A 831 13.13 25.24 -26.45
CA GLY A 831 12.27 26.13 -25.71
C GLY A 831 11.17 25.44 -24.89
N THR A 832 11.24 24.11 -24.73
CA THR A 832 10.37 23.36 -23.81
C THR A 832 10.64 23.83 -22.38
N VAL A 833 9.60 24.01 -21.61
CA VAL A 833 9.71 24.33 -20.18
C VAL A 833 9.60 23.03 -19.41
N ILE A 834 10.64 22.68 -18.65
CA ILE A 834 10.69 21.50 -17.80
C ILE A 834 10.42 21.94 -16.38
N PRO A 835 9.43 21.35 -15.70
CA PRO A 835 9.17 21.62 -14.30
C PRO A 835 10.41 21.32 -13.47
N GLY A 836 10.83 22.27 -12.66
CA GLY A 836 11.92 22.06 -11.74
C GLY A 836 11.63 21.02 -10.67
N SER A 837 12.68 20.52 -10.08
CA SER A 837 12.63 19.60 -8.94
C SER A 837 12.14 20.32 -7.68
N THR A 838 10.85 20.53 -7.57
CA THR A 838 10.21 21.14 -6.41
C THR A 838 9.19 20.20 -5.80
N LEU A 839 8.81 20.49 -4.57
CA LEU A 839 7.70 19.81 -3.92
C LEU A 839 6.41 20.27 -4.58
N LEU A 840 5.99 19.61 -5.66
CA LEU A 840 4.85 20.02 -6.44
C LEU A 840 3.62 19.13 -6.21
N ARG A 841 2.47 19.80 -6.17
CA ARG A 841 1.16 19.17 -6.14
C ARG A 841 0.61 19.13 -7.56
N TYR A 842 0.48 17.92 -8.13
CA TYR A 842 -0.07 17.73 -9.46
C TYR A 842 -1.53 17.33 -9.43
N LYS A 843 -2.32 17.86 -10.37
CA LYS A 843 -3.68 17.40 -10.62
C LYS A 843 -3.64 16.26 -11.64
N MET A 844 -3.90 15.05 -11.22
CA MET A 844 -4.06 13.89 -12.10
C MET A 844 -5.42 13.94 -12.78
N SER A 845 -5.46 13.76 -14.09
CA SER A 845 -6.69 13.81 -14.89
C SER A 845 -7.63 12.65 -14.57
N GLY A 846 -8.93 12.90 -14.67
CA GLY A 846 -9.92 11.83 -14.61
C GLY A 846 -9.84 10.93 -15.85
N TYR A 847 -10.23 9.66 -15.69
CA TYR A 847 -10.17 8.67 -16.76
C TYR A 847 -11.33 7.68 -16.71
N ALA A 848 -11.55 7.03 -17.86
CA ALA A 848 -12.47 5.91 -17.98
C ALA A 848 -11.76 4.71 -18.61
N LEU A 849 -12.08 3.50 -18.11
CA LEU A 849 -11.58 2.23 -18.62
C LEU A 849 -12.76 1.42 -19.13
N LEU A 850 -12.58 0.75 -20.25
CA LEU A 850 -13.55 -0.13 -20.87
C LEU A 850 -12.99 -1.56 -20.93
N ASP A 851 -13.74 -2.51 -20.40
CA ASP A 851 -13.40 -3.92 -20.41
C ASP A 851 -14.48 -4.73 -21.12
N ALA A 852 -14.10 -5.82 -21.79
CA ALA A 852 -15.05 -6.75 -22.39
C ALA A 852 -14.53 -8.19 -22.35
N SER A 853 -15.47 -9.15 -22.35
CA SER A 853 -15.16 -10.55 -22.50
C SER A 853 -16.26 -11.29 -23.25
N PHE A 854 -15.86 -12.35 -23.93
CA PHE A 854 -16.74 -13.23 -24.67
C PHE A 854 -16.26 -14.68 -24.50
N GLY A 855 -17.17 -15.62 -24.41
CA GLY A 855 -16.78 -16.99 -24.25
C GLY A 855 -17.96 -17.96 -24.19
N PHE A 856 -17.64 -19.22 -23.86
CA PHE A 856 -18.64 -20.26 -23.67
C PHE A 856 -18.19 -21.22 -22.57
N SER A 857 -19.17 -21.86 -21.96
CA SER A 857 -18.99 -23.04 -21.12
C SER A 857 -19.67 -24.25 -21.72
N ARG A 858 -19.03 -25.41 -21.59
CA ARG A 858 -19.56 -26.70 -21.94
C ARG A 858 -19.12 -27.74 -20.93
N GLU A 859 -20.08 -28.43 -20.34
CA GLU A 859 -19.82 -29.34 -19.22
C GLU A 859 -19.01 -28.62 -18.12
N ASN A 860 -17.83 -29.11 -17.81
CA ASN A 860 -16.95 -28.58 -16.78
C ASN A 860 -15.93 -27.55 -17.30
N TRP A 861 -15.90 -27.27 -18.60
CA TRP A 861 -14.93 -26.37 -19.22
C TRP A 861 -15.54 -25.01 -19.52
N THR A 862 -14.76 -23.98 -19.30
CA THR A 862 -15.07 -22.61 -19.72
C THR A 862 -13.91 -22.04 -20.52
N PHE A 863 -14.22 -21.50 -21.68
CA PHE A 863 -13.30 -20.76 -22.52
C PHE A 863 -13.70 -19.29 -22.56
N THR A 864 -12.75 -18.37 -22.35
CA THR A 864 -12.99 -16.93 -22.33
C THR A 864 -11.92 -16.20 -23.15
N VAL A 865 -12.35 -15.30 -24.01
CA VAL A 865 -11.51 -14.24 -24.60
C VAL A 865 -11.80 -12.96 -23.84
N PHE A 866 -10.79 -12.22 -23.44
CA PHE A 866 -10.97 -11.02 -22.66
C PHE A 866 -10.05 -9.88 -23.15
N GLY A 867 -10.49 -8.66 -22.88
CA GLY A 867 -9.71 -7.45 -23.06
C GLY A 867 -10.05 -6.48 -21.93
N GLU A 868 -9.02 -5.93 -21.32
CA GLU A 868 -9.09 -4.92 -20.27
C GLU A 868 -8.45 -3.63 -20.74
N ASN A 869 -9.00 -2.50 -20.32
CA ASN A 869 -8.58 -1.18 -20.81
C ASN A 869 -8.56 -1.11 -22.35
N LEU A 870 -9.68 -1.49 -22.98
CA LEU A 870 -9.82 -1.55 -24.45
C LEU A 870 -9.54 -0.20 -25.15
N THR A 871 -9.66 0.89 -24.45
CA THR A 871 -9.32 2.23 -24.94
C THR A 871 -7.84 2.52 -24.91
N ASN A 872 -7.03 1.61 -24.36
CA ASN A 872 -5.59 1.76 -24.14
C ASN A 872 -5.24 3.09 -23.44
N ASN A 873 -5.98 3.42 -22.39
CA ASN A 873 -5.81 4.65 -21.62
C ASN A 873 -4.53 4.54 -20.76
N HIS A 874 -3.73 5.61 -20.72
CA HIS A 874 -2.50 5.69 -19.94
C HIS A 874 -2.56 6.81 -18.88
N ALA A 875 -3.73 7.10 -18.34
CA ALA A 875 -3.90 8.12 -17.31
C ALA A 875 -2.99 7.84 -16.09
N SER A 876 -2.48 8.89 -15.49
CA SER A 876 -1.66 8.79 -14.29
C SER A 876 -2.51 8.43 -13.08
N THR A 877 -2.10 7.40 -12.34
CA THR A 877 -2.66 7.02 -11.04
C THR A 877 -1.86 7.56 -9.88
N ASN A 878 -0.59 7.92 -10.12
CA ASN A 878 0.28 8.63 -9.20
C ASN A 878 1.31 9.46 -10.00
N THR A 879 1.68 10.61 -9.45
CA THR A 879 2.71 11.50 -10.00
C THR A 879 3.66 11.87 -8.88
N SER A 880 4.96 11.68 -9.12
CA SER A 880 6.00 12.00 -8.13
C SER A 880 6.14 13.51 -7.94
N SER A 881 6.38 13.94 -6.71
CA SER A 881 6.43 15.36 -6.34
C SER A 881 7.84 15.91 -6.07
N ALA A 882 8.82 15.08 -5.78
CA ALA A 882 10.13 15.51 -5.28
C ALA A 882 11.30 15.08 -6.18
N GLU A 883 11.10 15.03 -7.48
CA GLU A 883 12.08 14.52 -8.43
C GLU A 883 12.51 15.57 -9.45
N PHE A 884 13.69 15.37 -10.03
CA PHE A 884 14.26 16.28 -11.04
C PHE A 884 13.47 16.24 -12.37
N ILE A 885 13.13 15.04 -12.82
CA ILE A 885 12.22 14.82 -13.94
C ILE A 885 10.92 14.23 -13.38
N LYS A 886 9.80 14.82 -13.74
CA LYS A 886 8.46 14.34 -13.36
C LYS A 886 8.29 12.89 -13.80
N THR A 887 7.86 12.04 -12.87
CA THR A 887 7.49 10.65 -13.14
C THR A 887 6.01 10.42 -12.90
N GLU A 888 5.41 9.52 -13.66
CA GLU A 888 3.98 9.20 -13.60
C GLU A 888 3.80 7.69 -13.63
N ILE A 889 2.96 7.16 -12.75
CA ILE A 889 2.55 5.76 -12.79
C ILE A 889 1.27 5.66 -13.60
N PRO A 890 1.34 5.10 -14.82
CA PRO A 890 0.18 5.01 -15.68
C PRO A 890 -0.76 3.88 -15.26
N VAL A 891 -2.02 3.99 -15.62
CA VAL A 891 -2.89 2.82 -15.72
C VAL A 891 -2.25 1.81 -16.66
N ARG A 892 -2.29 0.53 -16.29
CA ARG A 892 -1.76 -0.53 -17.15
C ARG A 892 -2.40 -0.44 -18.56
N PRO A 893 -1.61 -0.49 -19.64
CA PRO A 893 -2.13 -0.46 -21.01
C PRO A 893 -3.13 -1.59 -21.30
N LEU A 894 -3.73 -1.57 -22.47
CA LEU A 894 -4.62 -2.64 -22.93
C LEU A 894 -3.99 -4.03 -22.71
N VAL A 895 -4.67 -4.86 -21.93
CA VAL A 895 -4.36 -6.28 -21.75
C VAL A 895 -5.40 -7.11 -22.49
N TYR A 896 -4.96 -8.11 -23.23
CA TYR A 896 -5.85 -9.02 -23.95
C TYR A 896 -5.35 -10.46 -23.83
N GLY A 897 -6.27 -11.39 -23.87
CA GLY A 897 -5.88 -12.79 -23.74
C GLY A 897 -7.02 -13.77 -23.85
N VAL A 898 -6.63 -15.03 -23.70
CA VAL A 898 -7.55 -16.17 -23.60
C VAL A 898 -7.36 -16.83 -22.24
N LYS A 899 -8.47 -17.32 -21.68
CA LYS A 899 -8.49 -18.05 -20.42
C LYS A 899 -9.29 -19.32 -20.58
N VAL A 900 -8.77 -20.42 -20.06
CA VAL A 900 -9.42 -21.74 -20.04
C VAL A 900 -9.48 -22.20 -18.59
N SER A 901 -10.64 -22.61 -18.15
CA SER A 901 -10.81 -23.18 -16.82
C SER A 901 -11.63 -24.48 -16.87
N THR A 902 -11.32 -25.40 -15.96
CA THR A 902 -12.07 -26.64 -15.77
C THR A 902 -12.31 -26.91 -14.30
N LYS A 903 -13.44 -27.57 -14.00
CA LYS A 903 -13.82 -28.07 -12.67
C LYS A 903 -14.11 -29.55 -12.76
N PHE A 904 -13.78 -30.34 -11.76
CA PHE A 904 -14.05 -31.78 -11.70
C PHE A 904 -14.27 -32.25 -10.26
#